data_3126b38030c67b5c5ca114fcb437fd8b
#
_entry.id   3126b38030c67b5c5ca114fcb437fd8b
#
_cell.length_a   1.000
_cell.length_b   1.000
_cell.length_c   1.000
_cell.angle_alpha   90.00
_cell.angle_beta   90.00
_cell.angle_gamma   90.00
#
_symmetry.space_group_name_H-M   'P 1'
#
loop_
_entity.id
_entity.type
_entity.pdbx_description
1 polymer ?
#
loop_
_entity_poly.entity_id
_entity_poly.type
_entity_poly.pdbx_seq_one_letter_code
_entity_poly.pdbx_strand_id
1 'polypeptide(L)'
;MLHRFIARCLTASLVWCAHPSFGHELAPIVVTGHYDNSIGTSDAASQGVVGPELLRNRANLRPADVLEYIPGMVVTQHSGDGKANQYFLRGMNLDHGTDFATTVNGVPVNMPTHAHGQGYSDLNFLIPELVQRIEYRKGPYFASEGDFSSAGSANFVYRTKLDRPFADVTVGQRGYLRGVAAESREVGEGVTLLTALERLNNNGPWTVPEGIRKTNAQFILSGGSQREGWSTSLAAYSARWNSTDQVPQRLIVAGTYQGQPFSRFDSLDPTDGANTHRTSLSGTWHQSSDHEITKVEWYAIKYDLNLFSNFTYSLDRANDQFAQTDDRTVLGGKAYKSWFTELSDGRSMQNTLGVQMRQDRIRVGLYDTVARQVQSIVRDDDVHQTLVGVYGENEVGWNSWLRTVAGLRFDQFNAKVTSHTQALNSGSANASKASPKLSVIFGPWQKTEFFINAGNGFHSNDARGTTAKIDPKTGLPIDAVPGLVSSRGQELGIKSQIIPDLQTTLAIWRLDFDSELVYVGDAGNTEAGRPSRRTGVEWSNHWTPGAHFLMDANFAWTRPRYSDNDPAGNYIANAVQKVANLTFAVRHLGPWSGSLGVRYIGAAPLMEDNSVSSTSSLTTNLRINRKMSNDLDIALDVLNLADRKNNDISYYYTSRVSSEPLLGVEGLHVHPAEPRTFRLTARMRF
;
A
#
# COMPACT_ATOMS: atom_id res chain seq x y z
N MET A 1 -18.54 -18.34 -24.40
CA MET A 1 -17.34 -17.72 -25.01
C MET A 1 -16.04 -18.06 -24.29
N LEU A 2 -16.09 -18.51 -23.05
CA LEU A 2 -14.88 -18.85 -22.24
C LEU A 2 -14.13 -20.10 -22.73
N HIS A 3 -14.83 -21.09 -23.30
CA HIS A 3 -14.24 -22.38 -23.74
C HIS A 3 -13.39 -22.30 -25.01
N ARG A 4 -13.43 -21.22 -25.79
CA ARG A 4 -12.62 -21.06 -27.01
C ARG A 4 -11.33 -20.27 -26.82
N PHE A 5 -11.11 -19.67 -25.66
CA PHE A 5 -9.91 -18.85 -25.39
C PHE A 5 -8.78 -19.69 -24.77
N ILE A 6 -9.12 -20.71 -24.00
CA ILE A 6 -8.13 -21.57 -23.32
C ILE A 6 -7.42 -22.53 -24.30
N ALA A 7 -8.07 -22.92 -25.39
CA ALA A 7 -7.51 -23.89 -26.33
C ALA A 7 -6.47 -23.32 -27.33
N ARG A 8 -6.28 -21.99 -27.41
CA ARG A 8 -5.31 -21.37 -28.32
C ARG A 8 -4.01 -20.87 -27.68
N CYS A 9 -3.89 -20.87 -26.36
CA CYS A 9 -2.67 -20.47 -25.69
C CYS A 9 -1.74 -21.61 -25.30
N LEU A 10 -2.13 -22.87 -25.52
CA LEU A 10 -1.38 -24.06 -25.06
C LEU A 10 -0.51 -24.74 -26.16
N THR A 11 -0.41 -24.17 -27.38
CA THR A 11 0.32 -24.81 -28.47
C THR A 11 1.61 -24.13 -28.94
N ALA A 12 2.16 -23.21 -28.15
CA ALA A 12 3.42 -22.52 -28.47
C ALA A 12 4.52 -22.78 -27.42
N SER A 13 4.73 -24.04 -27.06
CA SER A 13 5.88 -24.42 -26.23
C SER A 13 6.38 -25.77 -26.70
N LEU A 14 7.49 -25.78 -27.42
CA LEU A 14 8.42 -26.93 -27.40
C LEU A 14 9.64 -26.65 -28.27
N VAL A 15 10.75 -26.98 -27.67
CA VAL A 15 12.09 -27.30 -28.22
C VAL A 15 13.15 -26.23 -27.90
N TRP A 16 13.88 -26.48 -26.84
CA TRP A 16 15.27 -26.02 -26.69
C TRP A 16 16.14 -27.12 -26.07
N CYS A 17 17.26 -27.39 -26.73
CA CYS A 17 18.23 -28.39 -26.36
C CYS A 17 19.12 -27.90 -25.22
N ALA A 18 19.39 -28.77 -24.25
CA ALA A 18 20.30 -28.56 -23.13
C ALA A 18 21.78 -28.66 -23.58
N HIS A 19 22.59 -27.71 -23.10
CA HIS A 19 24.04 -27.87 -23.06
C HIS A 19 24.49 -27.79 -21.59
N PRO A 20 25.34 -28.67 -21.09
CA PRO A 20 25.85 -28.59 -19.73
C PRO A 20 27.01 -27.60 -19.65
N SER A 21 26.91 -26.58 -18.80
CA SER A 21 28.03 -25.75 -18.40
C SER A 21 28.25 -25.82 -16.90
N PHE A 22 29.47 -26.13 -16.49
CA PHE A 22 29.93 -26.08 -15.12
C PHE A 22 30.14 -24.62 -14.71
N GLY A 23 29.35 -24.13 -13.78
CA GLY A 23 29.48 -22.78 -13.20
C GLY A 23 29.43 -22.85 -11.67
N HIS A 24 30.22 -22.04 -11.02
CA HIS A 24 30.21 -21.90 -9.56
C HIS A 24 28.81 -21.42 -9.09
N GLU A 25 28.23 -22.14 -8.14
CA GLU A 25 26.97 -21.74 -7.48
C GLU A 25 27.20 -20.41 -6.75
N LEU A 26 26.52 -19.36 -7.20
CA LEU A 26 26.28 -18.21 -6.34
C LEU A 26 25.47 -18.68 -5.16
N ALA A 27 25.98 -18.51 -3.95
CA ALA A 27 25.25 -18.85 -2.74
C ALA A 27 23.88 -18.17 -2.76
N PRO A 28 22.79 -18.90 -2.42
CA PRO A 28 21.47 -18.29 -2.39
C PRO A 28 21.51 -17.11 -1.41
N ILE A 29 20.91 -15.97 -1.79
CA ILE A 29 20.67 -14.87 -0.87
C ILE A 29 19.63 -15.38 0.14
N VAL A 30 20.12 -15.97 1.22
CA VAL A 30 19.30 -16.41 2.35
C VAL A 30 19.07 -15.19 3.21
N VAL A 31 17.88 -14.59 3.12
CA VAL A 31 17.43 -13.54 4.04
C VAL A 31 17.30 -14.16 5.43
N THR A 32 18.34 -14.08 6.22
CA THR A 32 18.42 -14.67 7.57
C THR A 32 18.11 -13.66 8.68
N GLY A 33 17.88 -12.40 8.34
CA GLY A 33 17.60 -11.32 9.28
C GLY A 33 16.18 -10.77 9.18
N HIS A 34 15.77 -9.97 10.17
CA HIS A 34 14.49 -9.24 10.17
C HIS A 34 14.47 -8.13 9.13
N TYR A 35 15.62 -7.55 8.92
CA TYR A 35 15.97 -6.60 7.88
C TYR A 35 17.18 -7.15 7.15
N ASP A 36 17.01 -7.63 5.94
CA ASP A 36 18.15 -7.92 5.11
C ASP A 36 18.46 -6.70 4.24
N ASN A 37 19.31 -5.88 4.81
CA ASN A 37 19.93 -4.77 4.12
C ASN A 37 21.43 -4.88 4.33
N SER A 38 22.00 -5.98 3.87
CA SER A 38 23.44 -6.21 3.96
C SER A 38 24.19 -5.00 3.43
N ILE A 39 25.23 -4.62 4.13
CA ILE A 39 26.16 -3.58 3.65
C ILE A 39 26.69 -4.01 2.29
N GLY A 40 26.68 -3.11 1.31
CA GLY A 40 27.10 -3.38 -0.05
C GLY A 40 26.01 -3.76 -1.03
N THR A 41 24.73 -3.85 -0.61
CA THR A 41 23.64 -4.34 -1.46
C THR A 41 22.55 -3.32 -1.77
N SER A 42 22.54 -2.16 -1.09
CA SER A 42 21.50 -1.15 -1.26
C SER A 42 21.95 0.01 -2.13
N ASP A 43 21.02 0.61 -2.87
CA ASP A 43 21.26 1.79 -3.72
C ASP A 43 20.82 3.09 -3.04
N ALA A 44 20.06 2.99 -1.96
CA ALA A 44 19.65 4.11 -1.12
C ALA A 44 19.60 3.69 0.36
N ALA A 45 19.81 4.66 1.27
CA ALA A 45 19.67 4.40 2.70
C ALA A 45 18.22 4.01 3.07
N SER A 46 17.25 4.59 2.40
CA SER A 46 15.83 4.40 2.64
C SER A 46 15.20 3.20 1.88
N GLN A 47 16.01 2.22 1.53
CA GLN A 47 15.61 0.93 0.94
C GLN A 47 15.78 -0.20 1.93
N GLY A 48 14.89 -1.20 1.88
CA GLY A 48 15.05 -2.36 2.74
C GLY A 48 14.10 -3.53 2.48
N VAL A 49 14.32 -4.60 3.26
CA VAL A 49 13.51 -5.81 3.26
C VAL A 49 13.07 -6.13 4.69
N VAL A 50 11.77 -6.28 4.91
CA VAL A 50 11.19 -6.76 6.16
C VAL A 50 11.07 -8.27 6.10
N GLY A 51 11.75 -8.98 7.00
CA GLY A 51 11.79 -10.44 7.02
C GLY A 51 10.64 -11.08 7.79
N PRO A 52 10.49 -12.43 7.67
CA PRO A 52 9.36 -13.17 8.20
C PRO A 52 9.29 -13.19 9.74
N GLU A 53 10.38 -12.96 10.42
CA GLU A 53 10.44 -12.98 11.88
C GLU A 53 9.71 -11.78 12.50
N LEU A 54 9.90 -10.59 11.92
CA LEU A 54 9.16 -9.39 12.32
C LEU A 54 7.67 -9.55 12.01
N LEU A 55 7.34 -10.06 10.82
CA LEU A 55 5.95 -10.30 10.39
C LEU A 55 5.17 -11.24 11.33
N ARG A 56 5.81 -12.23 11.94
CA ARG A 56 5.16 -13.19 12.84
C ARG A 56 4.98 -12.71 14.29
N ASN A 57 5.83 -11.81 14.73
CA ASN A 57 5.93 -11.45 16.15
C ASN A 57 5.14 -10.18 16.53
N ARG A 58 4.51 -9.48 15.58
CA ARG A 58 3.75 -8.25 15.86
C ARG A 58 2.24 -8.50 15.76
N ALA A 59 1.48 -7.92 16.69
CA ALA A 59 0.02 -7.92 16.62
C ALA A 59 -0.47 -6.88 15.60
N ASN A 60 -1.29 -7.31 14.64
CA ASN A 60 -1.88 -6.45 13.62
C ASN A 60 -3.41 -6.42 13.81
N LEU A 61 -4.00 -5.23 13.74
CA LEU A 61 -5.44 -5.06 13.79
C LEU A 61 -6.09 -5.47 12.46
N ARG A 62 -5.48 -5.00 11.33
CA ARG A 62 -5.94 -5.18 9.94
C ARG A 62 -4.83 -5.78 9.06
N PRO A 63 -5.15 -6.40 7.91
CA PRO A 63 -4.13 -6.92 7.00
C PRO A 63 -3.13 -5.87 6.51
N ALA A 64 -3.59 -4.64 6.22
CA ALA A 64 -2.72 -3.57 5.72
C ALA A 64 -1.73 -3.02 6.76
N ASP A 65 -1.94 -3.26 8.07
CA ASP A 65 -1.01 -2.82 9.11
C ASP A 65 0.40 -3.42 8.94
N VAL A 66 0.54 -4.46 8.13
CA VAL A 66 1.86 -5.00 7.76
C VAL A 66 2.73 -3.99 7.00
N LEU A 67 2.16 -2.95 6.39
CA LEU A 67 2.92 -1.83 5.82
C LEU A 67 3.62 -0.99 6.89
N GLU A 68 3.12 -0.95 8.12
CA GLU A 68 3.77 -0.21 9.23
C GLU A 68 5.11 -0.82 9.69
N TYR A 69 5.51 -1.96 9.13
CA TYR A 69 6.88 -2.47 9.29
C TYR A 69 7.88 -1.67 8.43
N ILE A 70 7.41 -0.92 7.43
CA ILE A 70 8.22 0.03 6.66
C ILE A 70 8.44 1.27 7.54
N PRO A 71 9.69 1.66 7.83
CA PRO A 71 9.97 2.79 8.69
C PRO A 71 9.29 4.08 8.24
N GLY A 72 8.53 4.72 9.15
CA GLY A 72 7.81 5.97 8.90
C GLY A 72 6.43 5.80 8.24
N MET A 73 6.04 4.60 7.83
CA MET A 73 4.70 4.32 7.31
C MET A 73 3.68 4.28 8.45
N VAL A 74 2.50 4.86 8.20
CA VAL A 74 1.33 4.80 9.08
C VAL A 74 0.13 4.32 8.28
N VAL A 75 -0.67 3.46 8.89
CA VAL A 75 -1.91 2.91 8.33
C VAL A 75 -3.07 3.26 9.26
N THR A 76 -4.11 3.89 8.73
CA THR A 76 -5.32 4.25 9.47
C THR A 76 -6.58 3.83 8.72
N GLN A 77 -7.74 4.04 9.32
CA GLN A 77 -9.04 3.80 8.71
C GLN A 77 -9.97 4.99 8.96
N HIS A 78 -10.74 5.38 7.95
CA HIS A 78 -11.71 6.47 8.07
C HIS A 78 -13.17 6.02 7.95
N SER A 79 -13.37 4.72 7.75
CA SER A 79 -14.69 4.12 7.52
C SER A 79 -14.65 2.65 7.94
N GLY A 80 -15.47 1.76 7.39
CA GLY A 80 -15.48 0.34 7.72
C GLY A 80 -14.21 -0.42 7.33
N ASP A 81 -13.87 -1.45 8.08
CA ASP A 81 -12.65 -2.26 7.93
C ASP A 81 -12.54 -2.99 6.57
N GLY A 82 -13.64 -3.14 5.84
CA GLY A 82 -13.63 -3.73 4.50
C GLY A 82 -13.17 -2.78 3.39
N LYS A 83 -13.09 -1.47 3.65
CA LYS A 83 -12.60 -0.45 2.74
C LYS A 83 -11.07 -0.39 2.77
N ALA A 84 -10.43 0.08 1.68
CA ALA A 84 -8.99 0.34 1.69
C ALA A 84 -8.61 1.27 2.84
N ASN A 85 -7.45 1.01 3.45
CA ASN A 85 -6.91 1.87 4.49
C ASN A 85 -6.40 3.18 3.90
N GLN A 86 -6.22 4.19 4.76
CA GLN A 86 -5.43 5.37 4.45
C GLN A 86 -3.98 5.18 4.86
N TYR A 87 -3.09 5.68 4.02
CA TYR A 87 -1.64 5.52 4.20
C TYR A 87 -0.97 6.87 4.32
N PHE A 88 0.04 6.95 5.19
CA PHE A 88 0.84 8.17 5.38
C PHE A 88 2.32 7.82 5.37
N LEU A 89 3.10 8.55 4.58
CA LEU A 89 4.55 8.39 4.51
C LEU A 89 5.20 9.73 4.12
N ARG A 90 6.32 10.08 4.74
CA ARG A 90 7.08 11.30 4.41
C ARG A 90 6.23 12.58 4.42
N GLY A 91 5.27 12.68 5.35
CA GLY A 91 4.36 13.81 5.45
C GLY A 91 3.36 13.93 4.30
N MET A 92 3.18 12.87 3.53
CA MET A 92 2.09 12.76 2.56
C MET A 92 0.90 12.06 3.21
N ASN A 93 -0.28 12.61 3.01
CA ASN A 93 -1.51 11.84 3.05
C ASN A 93 -1.62 11.18 1.66
N LEU A 94 -1.32 9.89 1.59
CA LEU A 94 -1.35 9.12 0.35
C LEU A 94 -2.79 8.73 -0.01
N ASP A 95 -3.77 9.27 0.75
CA ASP A 95 -5.15 8.82 0.72
C ASP A 95 -5.21 7.28 0.77
N HIS A 96 -5.70 6.64 -0.26
CA HIS A 96 -5.75 5.17 -0.33
C HIS A 96 -4.59 4.56 -1.14
N GLY A 97 -3.50 5.31 -1.42
CA GLY A 97 -2.31 4.75 -2.06
C GLY A 97 -1.63 5.60 -3.13
N THR A 98 -2.11 6.83 -3.40
CA THR A 98 -1.43 7.76 -4.32
C THR A 98 0.02 7.99 -3.87
N ASP A 99 0.97 7.98 -4.84
CA ASP A 99 2.40 8.15 -4.62
C ASP A 99 3.11 7.06 -3.77
N PHE A 100 2.42 5.95 -3.46
CA PHE A 100 3.06 4.77 -2.90
C PHE A 100 2.65 3.51 -3.68
N ALA A 101 3.56 3.02 -4.53
CA ALA A 101 3.30 1.86 -5.38
C ALA A 101 3.32 0.56 -4.57
N THR A 102 2.19 -0.12 -4.50
CA THR A 102 2.08 -1.40 -3.78
C THR A 102 1.88 -2.54 -4.76
N THR A 103 2.63 -3.62 -4.58
CA THR A 103 2.50 -4.86 -5.36
C THR A 103 2.47 -6.09 -4.46
N VAL A 104 1.82 -7.16 -4.93
CA VAL A 104 1.87 -8.50 -4.33
C VAL A 104 2.39 -9.47 -5.39
N ASN A 105 3.54 -10.08 -5.15
CA ASN A 105 4.27 -10.88 -6.15
C ASN A 105 4.44 -10.15 -7.50
N GLY A 106 4.70 -8.83 -7.46
CA GLY A 106 4.84 -8.00 -8.65
C GLY A 106 3.52 -7.58 -9.32
N VAL A 107 2.37 -8.08 -8.86
CA VAL A 107 1.03 -7.68 -9.34
C VAL A 107 0.62 -6.36 -8.67
N PRO A 108 0.30 -5.28 -9.42
CA PRO A 108 -0.06 -4.01 -8.84
C PRO A 108 -1.37 -4.07 -8.06
N VAL A 109 -1.40 -3.37 -6.93
CA VAL A 109 -2.59 -3.17 -6.11
C VAL A 109 -3.25 -1.84 -6.44
N ASN A 110 -2.46 -0.77 -6.59
CA ASN A 110 -2.96 0.57 -6.89
C ASN A 110 -3.82 0.62 -8.16
N MET A 111 -4.91 1.38 -8.09
CA MET A 111 -5.82 1.63 -9.21
C MET A 111 -5.79 3.13 -9.56
N PRO A 112 -5.13 3.53 -10.69
CA PRO A 112 -4.90 4.94 -11.01
C PRO A 112 -6.19 5.77 -11.09
N THR A 113 -7.12 5.39 -11.98
CA THR A 113 -8.49 5.90 -12.01
C THR A 113 -9.35 5.01 -11.15
N HIS A 114 -10.10 5.56 -10.18
CA HIS A 114 -10.97 4.76 -9.32
C HIS A 114 -12.15 5.59 -8.80
N ALA A 115 -13.29 4.94 -8.58
CA ALA A 115 -14.52 5.61 -8.14
C ALA A 115 -14.34 6.36 -6.82
N HIS A 116 -13.56 5.80 -5.88
CA HIS A 116 -13.40 6.35 -4.54
C HIS A 116 -12.25 7.35 -4.47
N GLY A 117 -11.09 7.02 -5.02
CA GLY A 117 -9.91 7.89 -4.95
C GLY A 117 -8.80 7.38 -5.87
N GLN A 118 -8.05 8.32 -6.43
CA GLN A 118 -6.92 8.04 -7.31
C GLN A 118 -5.88 7.16 -6.59
N GLY A 119 -5.34 6.16 -7.28
CA GLY A 119 -4.31 5.29 -6.72
C GLY A 119 -4.81 4.26 -5.71
N TYR A 120 -6.14 4.07 -5.59
CA TYR A 120 -6.78 3.20 -4.61
C TYR A 120 -6.08 1.85 -4.47
N SER A 121 -5.59 1.55 -3.26
CA SER A 121 -4.79 0.38 -2.91
C SER A 121 -5.43 -0.38 -1.75
N ASP A 122 -6.34 -1.31 -2.05
CA ASP A 122 -6.95 -2.18 -1.06
C ASP A 122 -6.09 -3.41 -0.82
N LEU A 123 -5.65 -3.61 0.43
CA LEU A 123 -4.87 -4.77 0.89
C LEU A 123 -5.70 -5.79 1.69
N ASN A 124 -7.02 -5.66 1.74
CA ASN A 124 -7.86 -6.59 2.47
C ASN A 124 -7.82 -8.03 1.92
N PHE A 125 -7.43 -8.21 0.66
CA PHE A 125 -7.20 -9.53 0.06
C PHE A 125 -5.87 -10.19 0.48
N LEU A 126 -4.99 -9.48 1.18
CA LEU A 126 -3.72 -10.02 1.66
C LEU A 126 -3.97 -11.08 2.75
N ILE A 127 -3.29 -12.22 2.65
CA ILE A 127 -3.18 -13.22 3.70
C ILE A 127 -1.79 -13.08 4.32
N PRO A 128 -1.64 -12.37 5.46
CA PRO A 128 -0.32 -12.03 6.03
C PRO A 128 0.56 -13.25 6.32
N GLU A 129 -0.04 -14.38 6.64
CA GLU A 129 0.67 -15.62 6.95
C GLU A 129 1.44 -16.21 5.75
N LEU A 130 1.04 -15.84 4.54
CA LEU A 130 1.73 -16.22 3.31
C LEU A 130 2.90 -15.30 2.96
N VAL A 131 2.96 -14.09 3.55
CA VAL A 131 4.02 -13.12 3.26
C VAL A 131 5.35 -13.67 3.78
N GLN A 132 6.29 -13.87 2.86
CA GLN A 132 7.65 -14.28 3.16
C GLN A 132 8.51 -13.08 3.55
N ARG A 133 8.35 -11.97 2.82
CA ARG A 133 9.06 -10.71 3.04
C ARG A 133 8.32 -9.54 2.38
N ILE A 134 8.65 -8.33 2.82
CA ILE A 134 8.22 -7.08 2.19
C ILE A 134 9.49 -6.37 1.71
N GLU A 135 9.61 -6.17 0.41
CA GLU A 135 10.67 -5.36 -0.21
C GLU A 135 10.15 -3.93 -0.33
N TYR A 136 10.88 -2.94 0.19
CA TYR A 136 10.44 -1.55 0.12
C TYR A 136 11.55 -0.61 -0.36
N ARG A 137 11.14 0.46 -1.00
CA ARG A 137 11.97 1.55 -1.48
C ARG A 137 11.28 2.86 -1.19
N LYS A 138 12.01 3.90 -0.80
CA LYS A 138 11.42 5.23 -0.57
C LYS A 138 12.12 6.27 -1.44
N GLY A 139 11.30 7.16 -2.04
CA GLY A 139 11.78 8.16 -2.99
C GLY A 139 11.94 7.66 -4.42
N PRO A 140 12.00 8.58 -5.38
CA PRO A 140 11.97 8.26 -6.81
C PRO A 140 13.35 7.97 -7.41
N TYR A 141 14.17 7.15 -6.75
CA TYR A 141 15.60 6.95 -7.11
C TYR A 141 15.85 5.73 -8.00
N PHE A 142 14.86 4.88 -8.24
CA PHE A 142 14.99 3.57 -8.89
C PHE A 142 14.33 3.58 -10.27
N ALA A 143 15.06 3.21 -11.33
CA ALA A 143 14.54 3.24 -12.70
C ALA A 143 13.44 2.20 -12.95
N SER A 144 13.45 1.08 -12.22
CA SER A 144 12.42 0.06 -12.28
C SER A 144 11.08 0.47 -11.67
N GLU A 145 11.05 1.52 -10.83
CA GLU A 145 9.85 2.05 -10.21
C GLU A 145 9.23 3.13 -11.10
N GLY A 146 7.92 3.03 -11.36
CA GLY A 146 7.18 3.91 -12.25
C GLY A 146 6.08 4.70 -11.52
N ASP A 147 4.85 4.52 -12.00
CA ASP A 147 3.68 5.22 -11.50
C ASP A 147 3.46 5.03 -9.99
N PHE A 148 3.04 6.07 -9.29
CA PHE A 148 2.78 6.10 -7.84
C PHE A 148 3.99 5.82 -6.94
N SER A 149 5.24 5.88 -7.42
CA SER A 149 6.41 5.54 -6.61
C SER A 149 7.18 6.76 -6.06
N SER A 150 6.60 7.95 -6.08
CA SER A 150 7.28 9.19 -5.65
C SER A 150 7.64 9.21 -4.17
N ALA A 151 6.73 8.81 -3.28
CA ALA A 151 7.02 8.63 -1.86
C ALA A 151 7.75 7.31 -1.61
N GLY A 152 7.45 6.28 -2.39
CA GLY A 152 8.06 4.97 -2.29
C GLY A 152 7.25 3.85 -2.91
N SER A 153 7.71 2.62 -2.66
CA SER A 153 7.04 1.39 -3.10
C SER A 153 7.21 0.26 -2.10
N ALA A 154 6.29 -0.71 -2.17
CA ALA A 154 6.40 -1.97 -1.44
C ALA A 154 5.95 -3.15 -2.31
N ASN A 155 6.70 -4.25 -2.25
CA ASN A 155 6.35 -5.52 -2.86
C ASN A 155 6.22 -6.61 -1.79
N PHE A 156 5.01 -7.13 -1.61
CA PHE A 156 4.76 -8.29 -0.76
C PHE A 156 5.10 -9.56 -1.53
N VAL A 157 6.09 -10.29 -1.08
CA VAL A 157 6.49 -11.55 -1.69
C VAL A 157 5.87 -12.69 -0.89
N TYR A 158 4.99 -13.46 -1.52
CA TYR A 158 4.40 -14.65 -0.92
C TYR A 158 5.34 -15.85 -1.00
N ARG A 159 5.19 -16.76 -0.05
CA ARG A 159 5.78 -18.10 -0.12
C ARG A 159 5.18 -18.86 -1.28
N THR A 160 5.98 -19.63 -1.98
CA THR A 160 5.53 -20.58 -3.00
C THR A 160 5.44 -22.02 -2.46
N LYS A 161 6.10 -22.26 -1.31
CA LYS A 161 6.06 -23.52 -0.60
C LYS A 161 6.06 -23.27 0.91
N LEU A 162 5.31 -24.04 1.67
CA LEU A 162 5.30 -24.05 3.13
C LEU A 162 6.16 -25.18 3.64
N ASP A 163 6.84 -24.95 4.76
CA ASP A 163 7.60 -25.99 5.47
C ASP A 163 6.66 -27.07 6.00
N ARG A 164 5.50 -26.67 6.51
CA ARG A 164 4.43 -27.53 7.03
C ARG A 164 3.06 -26.91 6.77
N PRO A 165 2.03 -27.68 6.47
CA PRO A 165 0.64 -27.21 6.45
C PRO A 165 0.25 -26.64 7.82
N PHE A 166 -0.67 -25.66 7.81
CA PHE A 166 -1.19 -25.09 9.05
C PHE A 166 -2.65 -24.68 8.95
N ALA A 167 -3.29 -24.62 10.10
CA ALA A 167 -4.59 -23.99 10.29
C ALA A 167 -4.54 -23.04 11.49
N ASP A 168 -4.99 -21.81 11.30
CA ASP A 168 -5.14 -20.79 12.33
C ASP A 168 -6.61 -20.53 12.57
N VAL A 169 -7.01 -20.52 13.84
CA VAL A 169 -8.33 -20.04 14.26
C VAL A 169 -8.11 -18.93 15.27
N THR A 170 -8.64 -17.76 14.99
CA THR A 170 -8.59 -16.60 15.88
C THR A 170 -10.01 -16.22 16.30
N VAL A 171 -10.24 -16.14 17.60
CA VAL A 171 -11.46 -15.63 18.20
C VAL A 171 -11.15 -14.33 18.94
N GLY A 172 -12.10 -13.40 18.94
CA GLY A 172 -11.92 -12.12 19.60
C GLY A 172 -13.23 -11.52 20.07
N GLN A 173 -13.14 -10.35 20.67
CA GLN A 173 -14.30 -9.59 21.10
C GLN A 173 -15.14 -9.15 19.89
N ARG A 174 -16.39 -8.75 20.14
CA ARG A 174 -17.33 -8.18 19.14
C ARG A 174 -17.55 -9.08 17.92
N GLY A 175 -17.62 -10.39 18.16
CA GLY A 175 -17.89 -11.36 17.09
C GLY A 175 -16.74 -11.56 16.11
N TYR A 176 -15.50 -11.18 16.47
CA TYR A 176 -14.34 -11.46 15.65
C TYR A 176 -14.07 -12.96 15.59
N LEU A 177 -14.11 -13.50 14.39
CA LEU A 177 -13.76 -14.91 14.10
C LEU A 177 -13.02 -14.95 12.76
N ARG A 178 -11.77 -15.41 12.79
CA ARG A 178 -10.96 -15.59 11.59
C ARG A 178 -10.41 -17.00 11.53
N GLY A 179 -10.58 -17.65 10.39
CA GLY A 179 -9.94 -18.92 10.07
C GLY A 179 -9.03 -18.77 8.86
N VAL A 180 -7.83 -19.33 8.94
CA VAL A 180 -6.90 -19.44 7.81
C VAL A 180 -6.40 -20.88 7.76
N ALA A 181 -6.40 -21.49 6.59
CA ALA A 181 -5.78 -22.79 6.37
C ALA A 181 -4.89 -22.72 5.12
N ALA A 182 -3.69 -23.28 5.21
CA ALA A 182 -2.77 -23.31 4.09
C ALA A 182 -1.96 -24.61 4.05
N GLU A 183 -1.76 -25.13 2.85
CA GLU A 183 -0.94 -26.31 2.58
C GLU A 183 -0.10 -26.14 1.31
N SER A 184 0.98 -26.89 1.23
CA SER A 184 1.77 -27.07 0.01
C SER A 184 1.88 -28.55 -0.30
N ARG A 185 1.55 -28.89 -1.54
CA ARG A 185 1.60 -30.29 -2.03
C ARG A 185 2.41 -30.34 -3.31
N GLU A 186 3.27 -31.33 -3.42
CA GLU A 186 3.93 -31.68 -4.68
C GLU A 186 2.91 -32.37 -5.58
N VAL A 187 2.69 -31.82 -6.78
CA VAL A 187 1.68 -32.28 -7.76
C VAL A 187 2.30 -32.80 -9.06
N GLY A 188 3.62 -32.76 -9.15
CA GLY A 188 4.44 -33.26 -10.25
C GLY A 188 5.90 -33.16 -9.86
N GLU A 189 6.80 -33.74 -10.65
CA GLU A 189 8.24 -33.70 -10.40
C GLU A 189 8.74 -32.25 -10.34
N GLY A 190 9.16 -31.78 -9.15
CA GLY A 190 9.61 -30.41 -8.91
C GLY A 190 8.51 -29.35 -9.01
N VAL A 191 7.22 -29.74 -9.06
CA VAL A 191 6.09 -28.81 -9.15
C VAL A 191 5.29 -28.84 -7.84
N THR A 192 5.18 -27.68 -7.19
CA THR A 192 4.46 -27.51 -5.94
C THR A 192 3.20 -26.67 -6.15
N LEU A 193 2.07 -27.12 -5.61
CA LEU A 193 0.84 -26.33 -5.45
C LEU A 193 0.72 -25.88 -4.00
N LEU A 194 0.71 -24.57 -3.75
CA LEU A 194 0.32 -23.98 -2.48
C LEU A 194 -1.15 -23.55 -2.58
N THR A 195 -1.94 -23.97 -1.62
CA THR A 195 -3.35 -23.57 -1.45
C THR A 195 -3.53 -22.89 -0.11
N ALA A 196 -4.22 -21.73 -0.08
CA ALA A 196 -4.60 -21.08 1.17
C ALA A 196 -6.02 -20.52 1.07
N LEU A 197 -6.76 -20.65 2.17
CA LEU A 197 -8.14 -20.16 2.32
C LEU A 197 -8.23 -19.33 3.60
N GLU A 198 -8.93 -18.20 3.53
CA GLU A 198 -9.24 -17.35 4.67
C GLU A 198 -10.73 -17.03 4.73
N ARG A 199 -11.29 -17.06 5.93
CA ARG A 199 -12.61 -16.52 6.25
C ARG A 199 -12.51 -15.62 7.47
N LEU A 200 -13.12 -14.42 7.40
CA LEU A 200 -13.20 -13.47 8.51
C LEU A 200 -14.63 -12.98 8.68
N ASN A 201 -15.07 -12.93 9.96
CA ASN A 201 -16.24 -12.17 10.39
C ASN A 201 -15.81 -11.23 11.53
N ASN A 202 -16.34 -10.00 11.55
CA ASN A 202 -16.14 -9.01 12.61
C ASN A 202 -17.29 -8.02 12.64
N ASN A 203 -17.71 -7.60 13.84
CA ASN A 203 -18.73 -6.57 14.02
C ASN A 203 -18.16 -5.20 14.37
N GLY A 204 -16.89 -5.15 14.79
CA GLY A 204 -16.27 -3.90 15.25
C GLY A 204 -16.88 -3.35 16.54
N PRO A 205 -16.43 -2.18 17.00
CA PRO A 205 -16.93 -1.54 18.21
C PRO A 205 -18.19 -0.67 17.98
N TRP A 206 -18.69 -0.61 16.76
CA TRP A 206 -19.72 0.31 16.28
C TRP A 206 -21.11 -0.09 16.78
N THR A 207 -21.97 0.90 17.07
CA THR A 207 -23.36 0.69 17.44
C THR A 207 -24.16 0.04 16.30
N VAL A 208 -23.88 0.44 15.04
CA VAL A 208 -24.29 -0.30 13.86
C VAL A 208 -23.17 -1.29 13.55
N PRO A 209 -23.35 -2.61 13.80
CA PRO A 209 -22.29 -3.58 13.57
C PRO A 209 -21.84 -3.57 12.11
N GLU A 210 -20.52 -3.55 11.89
CA GLU A 210 -19.96 -3.67 10.55
C GLU A 210 -20.39 -4.96 9.86
N GLY A 211 -20.51 -6.05 10.63
CA GLY A 211 -20.92 -7.35 10.09
C GLY A 211 -20.07 -7.79 8.92
N ILE A 212 -18.78 -7.41 8.93
CA ILE A 212 -17.86 -7.73 7.83
C ILE A 212 -17.80 -9.24 7.62
N ARG A 213 -17.91 -9.64 6.38
CA ARG A 213 -17.72 -11.03 5.93
C ARG A 213 -16.75 -11.04 4.77
N LYS A 214 -15.55 -11.54 5.04
CA LYS A 214 -14.46 -11.61 4.08
C LYS A 214 -14.12 -13.06 3.77
N THR A 215 -13.84 -13.36 2.51
CA THR A 215 -13.31 -14.65 2.04
C THR A 215 -12.15 -14.40 1.09
N ASN A 216 -11.04 -15.09 1.30
CA ASN A 216 -9.89 -15.13 0.40
C ASN A 216 -9.57 -16.57 0.03
N ALA A 217 -9.18 -16.78 -1.23
CA ALA A 217 -8.60 -18.02 -1.71
C ALA A 217 -7.35 -17.69 -2.53
N GLN A 218 -6.27 -18.43 -2.27
CA GLN A 218 -5.00 -18.27 -2.97
C GLN A 218 -4.50 -19.64 -3.42
N PHE A 219 -4.15 -19.76 -4.71
CA PHE A 219 -3.54 -20.94 -5.31
C PHE A 219 -2.27 -20.50 -6.01
N ILE A 220 -1.13 -21.09 -5.66
CA ILE A 220 0.16 -20.79 -6.30
C ILE A 220 0.76 -22.11 -6.78
N LEU A 221 0.88 -22.26 -8.10
CA LEU A 221 1.60 -23.35 -8.72
C LEU A 221 2.99 -22.84 -9.07
N SER A 222 4.03 -23.55 -8.66
CA SER A 222 5.42 -23.15 -8.88
C SER A 222 6.30 -24.35 -9.19
N GLY A 223 7.33 -24.11 -10.00
CA GLY A 223 8.28 -25.15 -10.38
C GLY A 223 9.61 -24.56 -10.83
N GLY A 224 10.58 -25.45 -11.04
CA GLY A 224 11.91 -25.10 -11.46
C GLY A 224 12.90 -24.98 -10.29
N SER A 225 13.97 -24.23 -10.54
CA SER A 225 15.09 -24.02 -9.61
C SER A 225 15.30 -22.55 -9.30
N GLN A 226 16.32 -22.24 -8.50
CA GLN A 226 16.72 -20.85 -8.26
C GLN A 226 17.31 -20.18 -9.52
N ARG A 227 17.90 -20.96 -10.45
CA ARG A 227 18.46 -20.42 -11.69
C ARG A 227 17.38 -20.27 -12.78
N GLU A 228 16.42 -21.16 -12.84
CA GLU A 228 15.30 -21.07 -13.76
C GLU A 228 14.04 -21.57 -13.07
N GLY A 229 13.09 -20.68 -12.87
CA GLY A 229 11.88 -20.98 -12.13
C GLY A 229 10.69 -20.20 -12.66
N TRP A 230 9.51 -20.71 -12.32
CA TRP A 230 8.26 -20.09 -12.69
C TRP A 230 7.21 -20.26 -11.58
N SER A 231 6.26 -19.34 -11.56
CA SER A 231 5.06 -19.52 -10.75
C SER A 231 3.84 -18.94 -11.46
N THR A 232 2.68 -19.54 -11.20
CA THR A 232 1.37 -19.01 -11.61
C THR A 232 0.47 -18.97 -10.40
N SER A 233 -0.25 -17.87 -10.24
CA SER A 233 -1.07 -17.60 -9.07
C SER A 233 -2.48 -17.23 -9.48
N LEU A 234 -3.47 -17.87 -8.86
CA LEU A 234 -4.88 -17.51 -8.92
C LEU A 234 -5.32 -17.08 -7.52
N ALA A 235 -5.81 -15.84 -7.41
CA ALA A 235 -6.36 -15.31 -6.16
C ALA A 235 -7.79 -14.86 -6.35
N ALA A 236 -8.65 -15.13 -5.36
CA ALA A 236 -10.03 -14.68 -5.32
C ALA A 236 -10.35 -14.08 -3.95
N TYR A 237 -10.91 -12.88 -3.94
CA TYR A 237 -11.29 -12.13 -2.76
C TYR A 237 -12.70 -11.61 -2.89
N SER A 238 -13.45 -11.66 -1.80
CA SER A 238 -14.77 -11.08 -1.67
C SER A 238 -14.97 -10.56 -0.25
N ALA A 239 -15.52 -9.35 -0.13
CA ALA A 239 -15.93 -8.80 1.16
C ALA A 239 -17.24 -8.01 1.03
N ARG A 240 -17.97 -7.95 2.16
CA ARG A 240 -19.13 -7.06 2.35
C ARG A 240 -19.17 -6.60 3.80
N TRP A 241 -19.60 -5.35 4.02
CA TRP A 241 -19.67 -4.75 5.36
C TRP A 241 -20.65 -3.57 5.41
N ASN A 242 -21.07 -3.19 6.61
CA ASN A 242 -21.60 -1.85 6.87
C ASN A 242 -20.46 -0.94 7.32
N SER A 243 -20.62 0.36 7.16
CA SER A 243 -19.66 1.35 7.59
C SER A 243 -20.24 2.27 8.65
N THR A 244 -19.37 2.74 9.53
CA THR A 244 -19.57 3.99 10.28
C THR A 244 -18.53 4.96 9.73
N ASP A 245 -18.98 5.96 9.00
CA ASP A 245 -18.11 7.03 8.49
C ASP A 245 -17.73 8.00 9.64
N GLN A 246 -16.87 8.98 9.37
CA GLN A 246 -16.45 9.93 10.40
C GLN A 246 -17.64 10.74 10.93
N VAL A 247 -17.73 10.88 12.24
CA VAL A 247 -18.83 11.58 12.91
C VAL A 247 -18.43 12.98 13.41
N PRO A 248 -19.36 13.96 13.39
CA PRO A 248 -19.07 15.31 13.92
C PRO A 248 -18.70 15.26 15.41
N GLN A 249 -17.52 15.78 15.75
CA GLN A 249 -17.05 15.79 17.15
C GLN A 249 -18.00 16.57 18.07
N ARG A 250 -18.71 17.58 17.55
CA ARG A 250 -19.71 18.36 18.31
C ARG A 250 -20.82 17.48 18.87
N LEU A 251 -21.25 16.44 18.17
CA LEU A 251 -22.28 15.50 18.68
C LEU A 251 -21.71 14.57 19.76
N ILE A 252 -20.46 14.14 19.60
CA ILE A 252 -19.77 13.33 20.62
C ILE A 252 -19.60 14.12 21.92
N VAL A 253 -19.27 15.42 21.82
CA VAL A 253 -19.13 16.33 22.98
C VAL A 253 -20.48 16.62 23.61
N ALA A 254 -21.54 16.81 22.82
CA ALA A 254 -22.90 17.00 23.33
C ALA A 254 -23.42 15.74 24.06
N GLY A 255 -22.93 14.55 23.67
CA GLY A 255 -23.34 13.27 24.25
C GLY A 255 -24.77 12.85 23.91
N THR A 256 -25.49 13.63 23.08
CA THR A 256 -26.87 13.37 22.68
C THR A 256 -27.12 13.83 21.26
N TYR A 257 -27.99 13.11 20.55
CA TYR A 257 -28.53 13.48 19.26
C TYR A 257 -30.02 13.12 19.20
N GLN A 258 -30.89 14.07 18.82
CA GLN A 258 -32.36 13.91 18.79
C GLN A 258 -32.94 13.34 20.11
N GLY A 259 -32.41 13.79 21.25
CA GLY A 259 -32.85 13.35 22.58
C GLY A 259 -32.41 11.94 22.99
N GLN A 260 -31.63 11.27 22.18
CA GLN A 260 -31.02 9.97 22.49
C GLN A 260 -29.53 10.12 22.83
N PRO A 261 -28.96 9.27 23.69
CA PRO A 261 -27.51 9.22 23.91
C PRO A 261 -26.76 9.04 22.60
N PHE A 262 -25.65 9.78 22.41
CA PHE A 262 -24.79 9.68 21.24
C PHE A 262 -23.33 9.53 21.66
N SER A 263 -22.69 8.49 21.18
CA SER A 263 -21.31 8.14 21.48
C SER A 263 -20.42 8.28 20.25
N ARG A 264 -19.10 8.18 20.45
CA ARG A 264 -18.12 8.20 19.36
C ARG A 264 -18.22 6.99 18.40
N PHE A 265 -18.96 5.94 18.78
CA PHE A 265 -19.13 4.72 17.97
C PHE A 265 -20.50 4.65 17.30
N ASP A 266 -21.33 5.71 17.39
CA ASP A 266 -22.61 5.75 16.73
C ASP A 266 -22.50 6.20 15.28
N SER A 267 -23.43 5.74 14.46
CA SER A 267 -23.55 6.10 13.04
C SER A 267 -24.72 7.07 12.85
N LEU A 268 -24.54 8.05 11.97
CA LEU A 268 -25.61 8.98 11.55
C LEU A 268 -26.36 8.48 10.31
N ASP A 269 -25.72 7.63 9.49
CA ASP A 269 -26.39 6.89 8.41
C ASP A 269 -26.12 5.39 8.56
N PRO A 270 -27.06 4.61 9.09
CA PRO A 270 -26.87 3.18 9.32
C PRO A 270 -26.88 2.35 8.03
N THR A 271 -27.10 3.00 6.89
CA THR A 271 -27.15 2.34 5.57
C THR A 271 -25.85 2.44 4.78
N ASP A 272 -24.81 3.10 5.32
CA ASP A 272 -23.47 3.14 4.72
C ASP A 272 -22.82 1.76 4.73
N GLY A 273 -21.91 1.52 3.79
CA GLY A 273 -21.22 0.24 3.67
C GLY A 273 -20.89 -0.13 2.23
N ALA A 274 -20.38 -1.33 2.02
CA ALA A 274 -19.98 -1.74 0.68
C ALA A 274 -19.96 -3.25 0.48
N ASN A 275 -19.76 -3.62 -0.79
CA ASN A 275 -19.27 -4.92 -1.22
C ASN A 275 -18.19 -4.74 -2.28
N THR A 276 -17.24 -5.69 -2.32
CA THR A 276 -16.15 -5.68 -3.29
C THR A 276 -15.70 -7.10 -3.62
N HIS A 277 -15.23 -7.28 -4.86
CA HIS A 277 -14.66 -8.54 -5.32
C HIS A 277 -13.39 -8.28 -6.13
N ARG A 278 -12.40 -9.15 -5.97
CA ARG A 278 -11.18 -9.15 -6.78
C ARG A 278 -10.81 -10.57 -7.14
N THR A 279 -10.63 -10.83 -8.42
CA THR A 279 -10.04 -12.07 -8.93
C THR A 279 -8.81 -11.69 -9.74
N SER A 280 -7.68 -12.34 -9.49
CA SER A 280 -6.45 -12.11 -10.24
C SER A 280 -5.79 -13.41 -10.64
N LEU A 281 -5.33 -13.45 -11.90
CA LEU A 281 -4.46 -14.49 -12.44
C LEU A 281 -3.14 -13.82 -12.79
N SER A 282 -2.03 -14.38 -12.35
CA SER A 282 -0.70 -13.82 -12.61
C SER A 282 0.33 -14.92 -12.78
N GLY A 283 1.45 -14.58 -13.38
CA GLY A 283 2.58 -15.48 -13.51
C GLY A 283 3.91 -14.77 -13.52
N THR A 284 4.93 -15.48 -13.10
CA THR A 284 6.32 -15.05 -13.16
C THR A 284 7.16 -16.14 -13.78
N TRP A 285 8.14 -15.75 -14.54
CA TRP A 285 9.22 -16.61 -15.01
C TRP A 285 10.53 -15.88 -14.84
N HIS A 286 11.56 -16.57 -14.43
CA HIS A 286 12.92 -16.05 -14.35
C HIS A 286 13.95 -17.08 -14.78
N GLN A 287 15.02 -16.56 -15.37
CA GLN A 287 16.21 -17.30 -15.69
C GLN A 287 17.43 -16.47 -15.30
N SER A 288 18.39 -17.08 -14.62
CA SER A 288 19.63 -16.45 -14.19
C SER A 288 20.82 -17.32 -14.47
N SER A 289 21.93 -16.67 -14.85
CA SER A 289 23.26 -17.24 -14.99
C SER A 289 24.27 -16.33 -14.29
N ASP A 290 25.54 -16.70 -14.34
CA ASP A 290 26.62 -15.88 -13.77
C ASP A 290 26.77 -14.53 -14.51
N HIS A 291 26.21 -14.42 -15.74
CA HIS A 291 26.37 -13.23 -16.59
C HIS A 291 25.06 -12.48 -16.87
N GLU A 292 23.92 -13.07 -16.62
CA GLU A 292 22.64 -12.42 -16.93
C GLU A 292 21.47 -12.91 -16.09
N ILE A 293 20.50 -12.04 -15.92
CA ILE A 293 19.19 -12.35 -15.34
C ILE A 293 18.10 -11.87 -16.33
N THR A 294 17.14 -12.72 -16.59
CA THR A 294 15.91 -12.35 -17.31
C THR A 294 14.71 -12.67 -16.43
N LYS A 295 13.77 -11.74 -16.30
CA LYS A 295 12.54 -11.95 -15.57
C LYS A 295 11.35 -11.40 -16.34
N VAL A 296 10.25 -12.16 -16.35
CA VAL A 296 8.98 -11.80 -16.97
C VAL A 296 7.87 -12.00 -15.95
N GLU A 297 7.00 -11.02 -15.81
CA GLU A 297 5.82 -11.05 -14.95
C GLU A 297 4.62 -10.58 -15.75
N TRP A 298 3.47 -11.22 -15.55
CA TRP A 298 2.22 -10.84 -16.20
C TRP A 298 1.05 -11.00 -15.23
N TYR A 299 -0.03 -10.27 -15.48
CA TYR A 299 -1.23 -10.33 -14.67
C TYR A 299 -2.50 -9.96 -15.44
N ALA A 300 -3.61 -10.52 -14.96
CA ALA A 300 -4.97 -10.17 -15.35
C ALA A 300 -5.81 -10.06 -14.07
N ILE A 301 -6.54 -8.95 -13.92
CA ILE A 301 -7.34 -8.68 -12.73
C ILE A 301 -8.75 -8.31 -13.17
N LYS A 302 -9.76 -8.91 -12.51
CA LYS A 302 -11.15 -8.46 -12.50
C LYS A 302 -11.45 -7.94 -11.10
N TYR A 303 -12.02 -6.74 -11.03
CA TYR A 303 -12.34 -6.07 -9.76
C TYR A 303 -13.68 -5.36 -9.87
N ASP A 304 -14.42 -5.35 -8.78
CA ASP A 304 -15.61 -4.52 -8.61
C ASP A 304 -15.75 -3.99 -7.17
N LEU A 305 -16.34 -2.81 -7.06
CA LEU A 305 -16.71 -2.15 -5.81
C LEU A 305 -18.05 -1.47 -5.97
N ASN A 306 -18.89 -1.59 -4.94
CA ASN A 306 -20.08 -0.78 -4.76
C ASN A 306 -20.08 -0.25 -3.33
N LEU A 307 -19.81 1.05 -3.16
CA LEU A 307 -19.60 1.72 -1.88
C LEU A 307 -20.64 2.81 -1.66
N PHE A 308 -21.28 2.80 -0.48
CA PHE A 308 -22.22 3.82 -0.02
C PHE A 308 -21.61 4.55 1.17
N SER A 309 -21.60 5.89 1.12
CA SER A 309 -21.04 6.77 2.15
C SER A 309 -21.89 8.03 2.31
N ASN A 310 -21.85 8.61 3.51
CA ASN A 310 -22.54 9.86 3.81
C ASN A 310 -21.69 10.72 4.75
N PHE A 311 -21.02 11.73 4.24
CA PHE A 311 -20.09 12.56 5.02
C PHE A 311 -20.70 13.86 5.51
N THR A 312 -21.66 14.44 4.75
CA THR A 312 -22.29 15.74 5.03
C THR A 312 -23.69 15.62 5.61
N TYR A 313 -24.22 14.40 5.62
CA TYR A 313 -25.52 13.93 6.16
C TYR A 313 -26.74 14.56 5.50
N SER A 314 -27.04 15.84 5.72
CA SER A 314 -28.17 16.55 5.13
C SER A 314 -27.86 18.01 4.82
N LEU A 315 -26.62 18.29 4.39
CA LEU A 315 -26.17 19.64 4.05
C LEU A 315 -26.78 20.12 2.74
N ASP A 316 -26.67 19.32 1.68
CA ASP A 316 -27.11 19.68 0.33
C ASP A 316 -28.53 19.16 0.02
N ARG A 317 -28.90 18.02 0.61
CA ARG A 317 -30.16 17.31 0.40
C ARG A 317 -30.76 16.86 1.72
N ALA A 318 -31.94 16.26 1.68
CA ALA A 318 -32.53 15.65 2.87
C ALA A 318 -31.71 14.46 3.41
N ASN A 319 -30.97 13.79 2.54
CA ASN A 319 -29.95 12.79 2.84
C ASN A 319 -28.86 12.88 1.76
N ASP A 320 -27.60 13.07 2.16
CA ASP A 320 -26.47 13.27 1.25
C ASP A 320 -25.75 11.97 0.91
N GLN A 321 -26.33 10.80 1.23
CA GLN A 321 -25.73 9.53 0.87
C GLN A 321 -25.48 9.45 -0.63
N PHE A 322 -24.32 8.95 -0.99
CA PHE A 322 -23.92 8.70 -2.37
C PHE A 322 -23.38 7.28 -2.53
N ALA A 323 -23.41 6.79 -3.76
CA ALA A 323 -22.81 5.53 -4.13
C ALA A 323 -21.69 5.75 -5.14
N GLN A 324 -20.58 5.04 -4.93
CA GLN A 324 -19.43 4.97 -5.83
C GLN A 324 -19.30 3.54 -6.36
N THR A 325 -19.30 3.38 -7.68
CA THR A 325 -19.21 2.07 -8.32
C THR A 325 -17.99 2.00 -9.23
N ASP A 326 -17.32 0.86 -9.20
CA ASP A 326 -16.19 0.57 -10.04
C ASP A 326 -16.27 -0.88 -10.52
N ASP A 327 -16.24 -1.10 -11.82
CA ASP A 327 -16.11 -2.43 -12.46
C ASP A 327 -15.00 -2.36 -13.48
N ARG A 328 -13.94 -3.15 -13.28
CA ARG A 328 -12.79 -3.10 -14.18
C ARG A 328 -12.17 -4.43 -14.50
N THR A 329 -11.49 -4.42 -15.64
CA THR A 329 -10.51 -5.43 -16.02
C THR A 329 -9.17 -4.76 -16.23
N VAL A 330 -8.13 -5.31 -15.60
CA VAL A 330 -6.75 -4.83 -15.74
C VAL A 330 -5.91 -5.95 -16.36
N LEU A 331 -5.13 -5.61 -17.36
CA LEU A 331 -4.14 -6.49 -18.00
C LEU A 331 -2.78 -5.80 -17.97
N GLY A 332 -1.73 -6.55 -17.72
CA GLY A 332 -0.40 -5.98 -17.77
C GLY A 332 0.71 -6.96 -17.50
N GLY A 333 1.92 -6.41 -17.48
CA GLY A 333 3.12 -7.17 -17.20
C GLY A 333 4.36 -6.31 -17.24
N LYS A 334 5.45 -6.90 -16.84
CA LYS A 334 6.79 -6.33 -16.90
C LYS A 334 7.82 -7.40 -17.27
N ALA A 335 8.83 -6.96 -17.99
CA ALA A 335 9.98 -7.81 -18.31
C ALA A 335 11.25 -6.98 -18.17
N TYR A 336 12.32 -7.59 -17.70
CA TYR A 336 13.64 -6.99 -17.72
C TYR A 336 14.72 -8.02 -17.97
N LYS A 337 15.84 -7.53 -18.47
CA LYS A 337 17.07 -8.29 -18.60
C LYS A 337 18.22 -7.47 -18.05
N SER A 338 19.06 -8.11 -17.22
CA SER A 338 20.27 -7.54 -16.66
C SER A 338 21.48 -8.35 -17.15
N TRP A 339 22.56 -7.66 -17.49
CA TRP A 339 23.84 -8.25 -17.89
C TRP A 339 24.91 -7.83 -16.90
N PHE A 340 25.69 -8.80 -16.42
CA PHE A 340 26.81 -8.61 -15.54
C PHE A 340 28.12 -8.72 -16.34
N THR A 341 28.98 -7.74 -16.24
CA THR A 341 30.25 -7.68 -16.95
C THR A 341 31.36 -7.30 -15.97
N GLU A 342 32.40 -8.08 -15.94
CA GLU A 342 33.63 -7.68 -15.31
C GLU A 342 34.56 -7.01 -16.37
N LEU A 343 34.92 -5.75 -16.12
CA LEU A 343 35.78 -5.00 -17.03
C LEU A 343 37.21 -5.41 -16.85
N SER A 344 38.06 -5.22 -17.89
CA SER A 344 39.46 -5.65 -17.93
C SER A 344 40.34 -5.05 -16.84
N ASP A 345 39.88 -3.99 -16.17
CA ASP A 345 40.57 -3.32 -15.04
C ASP A 345 40.01 -3.74 -13.66
N GLY A 346 39.17 -4.79 -13.60
CA GLY A 346 38.58 -5.34 -12.37
C GLY A 346 37.38 -4.61 -11.84
N ARG A 347 36.79 -3.65 -12.59
CA ARG A 347 35.53 -3.01 -12.25
C ARG A 347 34.36 -3.93 -12.61
N SER A 348 33.34 -3.98 -11.75
CA SER A 348 32.06 -4.65 -12.06
C SER A 348 31.09 -3.68 -12.72
N MET A 349 30.34 -4.16 -13.69
CA MET A 349 29.27 -3.39 -14.35
C MET A 349 28.05 -4.26 -14.53
N GLN A 350 26.87 -3.71 -14.17
CA GLN A 350 25.58 -4.29 -14.47
C GLN A 350 24.79 -3.31 -15.34
N ASN A 351 24.24 -3.81 -16.45
CA ASN A 351 23.30 -3.06 -17.28
C ASN A 351 21.95 -3.75 -17.24
N THR A 352 20.88 -2.99 -17.01
CA THR A 352 19.52 -3.50 -17.00
C THR A 352 18.65 -2.73 -17.99
N LEU A 353 17.90 -3.46 -18.80
CA LEU A 353 16.83 -2.91 -19.64
C LEU A 353 15.52 -3.55 -19.25
N GLY A 354 14.47 -2.75 -19.14
CA GLY A 354 13.16 -3.25 -18.77
C GLY A 354 12.00 -2.51 -19.44
N VAL A 355 10.87 -3.19 -19.53
CA VAL A 355 9.62 -2.67 -20.05
C VAL A 355 8.48 -3.05 -19.11
N GLN A 356 7.52 -2.15 -18.95
CA GLN A 356 6.30 -2.34 -18.16
C GLN A 356 5.12 -1.87 -18.97
N MET A 357 4.00 -2.58 -18.89
CA MET A 357 2.74 -2.18 -19.53
C MET A 357 1.58 -2.50 -18.60
N ARG A 358 0.63 -1.56 -18.53
CA ARG A 358 -0.65 -1.73 -17.87
C ARG A 358 -1.77 -1.17 -18.73
N GLN A 359 -2.88 -1.89 -18.84
CA GLN A 359 -4.11 -1.44 -19.46
C GLN A 359 -5.28 -1.69 -18.53
N ASP A 360 -6.09 -0.66 -18.32
CA ASP A 360 -7.34 -0.73 -17.56
C ASP A 360 -8.53 -0.43 -18.47
N ARG A 361 -9.60 -1.22 -18.32
CA ARG A 361 -10.93 -0.97 -18.89
C ARG A 361 -11.90 -0.88 -17.73
N ILE A 362 -12.54 0.26 -17.57
CA ILE A 362 -13.25 0.62 -16.36
C ILE A 362 -14.63 1.15 -16.72
N ARG A 363 -15.66 0.71 -15.99
CA ARG A 363 -16.92 1.40 -15.84
C ARG A 363 -16.96 1.98 -14.44
N VAL A 364 -17.10 3.29 -14.32
CA VAL A 364 -17.00 3.99 -13.05
C VAL A 364 -18.15 4.98 -12.90
N GLY A 365 -18.82 4.97 -11.72
CA GLY A 365 -20.01 5.79 -11.49
C GLY A 365 -20.03 6.46 -10.12
N LEU A 366 -20.76 7.59 -10.06
CA LEU A 366 -21.16 8.32 -8.85
C LEU A 366 -22.66 8.59 -8.92
N TYR A 367 -23.38 8.23 -7.86
CA TYR A 367 -24.83 8.32 -7.81
C TYR A 367 -25.25 8.94 -6.47
N ASP A 368 -26.26 9.77 -6.49
CA ASP A 368 -26.98 10.16 -5.26
C ASP A 368 -27.88 9.02 -4.82
N THR A 369 -27.82 8.69 -3.55
CA THR A 369 -28.62 7.59 -2.99
C THR A 369 -29.33 7.99 -1.70
N VAL A 370 -30.36 7.24 -1.34
CA VAL A 370 -31.01 7.24 -0.03
C VAL A 370 -31.26 5.80 0.36
N ALA A 371 -30.77 5.39 1.51
CA ALA A 371 -30.86 4.00 1.98
C ALA A 371 -30.41 2.98 0.91
N ARG A 372 -29.30 3.28 0.23
CA ARG A 372 -28.70 2.52 -0.87
C ARG A 372 -29.55 2.45 -2.16
N GLN A 373 -30.60 3.24 -2.27
CA GLN A 373 -31.42 3.32 -3.48
C GLN A 373 -31.02 4.55 -4.30
N VAL A 374 -30.68 4.34 -5.57
CA VAL A 374 -30.27 5.41 -6.49
C VAL A 374 -31.42 6.39 -6.71
N GLN A 375 -31.16 7.67 -6.51
CA GLN A 375 -32.07 8.78 -6.74
C GLN A 375 -31.73 9.52 -8.04
N SER A 376 -30.43 9.76 -8.27
CA SER A 376 -29.94 10.44 -9.46
C SER A 376 -28.54 9.93 -9.84
N ILE A 377 -28.20 10.11 -11.12
CA ILE A 377 -26.85 9.80 -11.64
C ILE A 377 -26.08 11.10 -11.70
N VAL A 378 -25.00 11.21 -10.90
CA VAL A 378 -24.11 12.37 -10.93
C VAL A 378 -23.09 12.20 -12.05
N ARG A 379 -22.47 11.01 -12.14
CA ARG A 379 -21.46 10.70 -13.14
C ARG A 379 -21.47 9.21 -13.47
N ASP A 380 -21.28 8.89 -14.76
CA ASP A 380 -21.18 7.52 -15.25
C ASP A 380 -20.31 7.52 -16.51
N ASP A 381 -19.12 6.88 -16.41
CA ASP A 381 -18.09 6.95 -17.44
C ASP A 381 -17.53 5.56 -17.78
N ASP A 382 -17.26 5.32 -19.08
CA ASP A 382 -16.34 4.28 -19.53
C ASP A 382 -14.95 4.88 -19.70
N VAL A 383 -13.95 4.24 -19.10
CA VAL A 383 -12.55 4.67 -19.16
C VAL A 383 -11.68 3.55 -19.72
N HIS A 384 -10.87 3.88 -20.72
CA HIS A 384 -9.79 3.05 -21.21
C HIS A 384 -8.48 3.79 -20.99
N GLN A 385 -7.59 3.24 -20.18
CA GLN A 385 -6.28 3.84 -19.95
C GLN A 385 -5.16 2.82 -20.16
N THR A 386 -4.03 3.30 -20.65
CA THR A 386 -2.82 2.50 -20.88
C THR A 386 -1.61 3.30 -20.43
N LEU A 387 -0.73 2.66 -19.65
CA LEU A 387 0.57 3.19 -19.31
C LEU A 387 1.65 2.20 -19.77
N VAL A 388 2.63 2.70 -20.52
CA VAL A 388 3.79 1.94 -20.98
C VAL A 388 5.04 2.65 -20.49
N GLY A 389 5.92 1.94 -19.79
CA GLY A 389 7.20 2.44 -19.32
C GLY A 389 8.35 1.58 -19.87
N VAL A 390 9.42 2.26 -20.32
CA VAL A 390 10.68 1.62 -20.69
C VAL A 390 11.80 2.24 -19.87
N TYR A 391 12.69 1.44 -19.32
CA TYR A 391 13.80 1.95 -18.52
C TYR A 391 15.11 1.25 -18.82
N GLY A 392 16.18 2.00 -18.63
CA GLY A 392 17.55 1.48 -18.63
C GLY A 392 18.26 1.92 -17.34
N GLU A 393 19.12 1.05 -16.81
CA GLU A 393 19.90 1.30 -15.62
C GLU A 393 21.32 0.75 -15.82
N ASN A 394 22.31 1.51 -15.40
CA ASN A 394 23.71 1.13 -15.40
C ASN A 394 24.25 1.27 -14.00
N GLU A 395 24.72 0.17 -13.42
CA GLU A 395 25.46 0.13 -12.16
C GLU A 395 26.92 -0.15 -12.45
N VAL A 396 27.82 0.64 -11.83
CA VAL A 396 29.27 0.47 -11.94
C VAL A 396 29.90 0.45 -10.57
N GLY A 397 30.56 -0.65 -10.21
CA GLY A 397 31.48 -0.74 -9.10
C GLY A 397 32.88 -0.24 -9.54
N TRP A 398 33.18 1.03 -9.27
CA TRP A 398 34.43 1.67 -9.70
C TRP A 398 35.64 1.13 -8.98
N ASN A 399 35.45 0.80 -7.71
CA ASN A 399 36.44 0.20 -6.84
C ASN A 399 35.76 -0.32 -5.57
N SER A 400 36.52 -0.76 -4.57
CA SER A 400 36.00 -1.33 -3.33
C SER A 400 35.19 -0.37 -2.43
N TRP A 401 35.18 0.93 -2.75
CA TRP A 401 34.53 1.95 -1.93
C TRP A 401 33.64 2.95 -2.71
N LEU A 402 33.51 2.81 -4.03
CA LEU A 402 32.68 3.69 -4.85
C LEU A 402 31.86 2.86 -5.83
N ARG A 403 30.54 3.01 -5.75
CA ARG A 403 29.54 2.46 -6.67
C ARG A 403 28.60 3.55 -7.14
N THR A 404 28.22 3.52 -8.41
CA THR A 404 27.22 4.43 -8.99
C THR A 404 26.13 3.65 -9.68
N VAL A 405 24.88 4.13 -9.56
CA VAL A 405 23.73 3.63 -10.32
C VAL A 405 23.11 4.80 -11.04
N ALA A 406 23.13 4.75 -12.38
CA ALA A 406 22.51 5.75 -13.25
C ALA A 406 21.35 5.13 -14.02
N GLY A 407 20.19 5.72 -13.96
CA GLY A 407 18.98 5.22 -14.61
C GLY A 407 18.23 6.29 -15.40
N LEU A 408 17.57 5.85 -16.46
CA LEU A 408 16.62 6.66 -17.22
C LEU A 408 15.38 5.85 -17.49
N ARG A 409 14.23 6.44 -17.21
CA ARG A 409 12.93 5.84 -17.49
C ARG A 409 12.12 6.80 -18.37
N PHE A 410 11.39 6.25 -19.32
CA PHE A 410 10.41 6.95 -20.15
C PHE A 410 9.05 6.27 -20.04
N ASP A 411 8.02 7.06 -19.75
CA ASP A 411 6.65 6.60 -19.61
C ASP A 411 5.71 7.33 -20.57
N GLN A 412 4.77 6.58 -21.17
CA GLN A 412 3.72 7.08 -22.03
C GLN A 412 2.36 6.69 -21.46
N PHE A 413 1.57 7.70 -21.10
CA PHE A 413 0.18 7.58 -20.64
C PHE A 413 -0.77 7.91 -21.78
N ASN A 414 -1.81 7.09 -21.95
CA ASN A 414 -2.90 7.33 -22.88
C ASN A 414 -4.22 7.00 -22.18
N ALA A 415 -5.20 7.89 -22.29
CA ALA A 415 -6.53 7.69 -21.74
C ALA A 415 -7.60 8.08 -22.76
N LYS A 416 -8.73 7.36 -22.71
CA LYS A 416 -9.98 7.72 -23.40
C LYS A 416 -11.12 7.59 -22.41
N VAL A 417 -11.91 8.65 -22.28
CA VAL A 417 -13.10 8.70 -21.44
C VAL A 417 -14.32 8.86 -22.33
N THR A 418 -15.35 8.08 -22.07
CA THR A 418 -16.69 8.26 -22.66
C THR A 418 -17.67 8.48 -21.53
N SER A 419 -18.12 9.72 -21.37
CA SER A 419 -19.08 10.09 -20.34
C SER A 419 -20.51 9.88 -20.84
N HIS A 420 -21.32 9.19 -20.07
CA HIS A 420 -22.73 8.92 -20.38
C HIS A 420 -23.67 9.97 -19.78
N THR A 421 -23.17 10.81 -18.86
CA THR A 421 -23.94 11.88 -18.22
C THR A 421 -23.66 13.25 -18.82
N GLN A 422 -22.40 13.53 -19.19
CA GLN A 422 -21.95 14.83 -19.69
C GLN A 422 -21.04 14.66 -20.91
N ALA A 423 -21.59 14.79 -22.12
CA ALA A 423 -20.87 14.56 -23.38
C ALA A 423 -19.60 15.37 -23.51
N LEU A 424 -19.54 16.60 -22.95
CA LEU A 424 -18.37 17.49 -23.00
C LEU A 424 -17.19 16.94 -22.21
N ASN A 425 -17.42 16.06 -21.24
CA ASN A 425 -16.38 15.38 -20.46
C ASN A 425 -15.80 14.15 -21.17
N SER A 426 -16.38 13.77 -22.33
CA SER A 426 -15.79 12.74 -23.18
C SER A 426 -14.60 13.26 -23.94
N GLY A 427 -13.55 12.45 -24.08
CA GLY A 427 -12.35 12.86 -24.80
C GLY A 427 -11.22 11.84 -24.70
N SER A 428 -10.06 12.24 -25.17
CA SER A 428 -8.81 11.50 -25.06
C SER A 428 -7.69 12.41 -24.56
N ALA A 429 -6.83 11.86 -23.73
CA ALA A 429 -5.65 12.53 -23.21
C ALA A 429 -4.42 11.66 -23.40
N ASN A 430 -3.26 12.30 -23.61
CA ASN A 430 -1.97 11.64 -23.64
C ASN A 430 -0.95 12.49 -22.88
N ALA A 431 0.03 11.84 -22.28
CA ALA A 431 1.14 12.50 -21.60
C ALA A 431 2.36 11.57 -21.63
N SER A 432 3.54 12.16 -21.64
CA SER A 432 4.80 11.42 -21.56
C SER A 432 5.75 12.03 -20.56
N LYS A 433 6.61 11.21 -19.97
CA LYS A 433 7.56 11.64 -18.95
C LYS A 433 8.89 10.92 -19.09
N ALA A 434 9.99 11.70 -19.05
CA ALA A 434 11.34 11.16 -18.85
C ALA A 434 11.77 11.40 -17.41
N SER A 435 12.28 10.36 -16.77
CA SER A 435 12.63 10.35 -15.34
C SER A 435 14.08 9.88 -15.16
N PRO A 436 15.09 10.78 -15.18
CA PRO A 436 16.47 10.45 -14.84
C PRO A 436 16.61 10.17 -13.35
N LYS A 437 17.56 9.28 -13.00
CA LYS A 437 17.86 8.84 -11.63
C LYS A 437 19.36 8.62 -11.48
N LEU A 438 19.86 8.97 -10.30
CA LEU A 438 21.29 8.80 -9.97
C LEU A 438 21.45 8.47 -8.49
N SER A 439 22.21 7.43 -8.23
CA SER A 439 22.68 7.06 -6.90
C SER A 439 24.20 6.98 -6.90
N VAL A 440 24.82 7.57 -5.90
CA VAL A 440 26.28 7.47 -5.65
C VAL A 440 26.47 6.92 -4.24
N ILE A 441 27.16 5.80 -4.13
CA ILE A 441 27.32 5.05 -2.90
C ILE A 441 28.82 4.99 -2.58
N PHE A 442 29.18 5.43 -1.36
CA PHE A 442 30.52 5.40 -0.83
C PHE A 442 30.65 4.40 0.31
N GLY A 443 31.71 3.64 0.34
CA GLY A 443 31.99 2.59 1.32
C GLY A 443 31.85 1.19 0.68
N PRO A 444 31.87 0.12 1.52
CA PRO A 444 31.77 0.19 2.98
C PRO A 444 33.10 0.51 3.67
N TRP A 445 33.10 1.48 4.57
CA TRP A 445 34.21 1.71 5.50
C TRP A 445 33.74 1.31 6.91
N GLN A 446 34.45 0.36 7.53
CA GLN A 446 34.07 -0.17 8.84
C GLN A 446 32.57 -0.54 8.92
N LYS A 447 32.04 -1.27 7.91
CA LYS A 447 30.61 -1.64 7.79
C LYS A 447 29.65 -0.44 7.74
N THR A 448 30.09 0.67 7.15
CA THR A 448 29.28 1.88 6.98
C THR A 448 29.31 2.35 5.53
N GLU A 449 28.14 2.63 4.97
CA GLU A 449 27.96 3.20 3.64
C GLU A 449 27.26 4.56 3.71
N PHE A 450 27.61 5.43 2.77
CA PHE A 450 27.02 6.75 2.58
C PHE A 450 26.38 6.82 1.20
N PHE A 451 25.21 7.42 1.13
CA PHE A 451 24.38 7.47 -0.07
C PHE A 451 24.08 8.91 -0.46
N ILE A 452 24.18 9.21 -1.75
CA ILE A 452 23.68 10.44 -2.37
C ILE A 452 22.75 10.00 -3.49
N ASN A 453 21.46 10.33 -3.36
CA ASN A 453 20.45 9.94 -4.33
C ASN A 453 19.71 11.16 -4.87
N ALA A 454 19.43 11.15 -6.17
CA ALA A 454 18.58 12.12 -6.83
C ALA A 454 17.77 11.44 -7.93
N GLY A 455 16.50 11.83 -8.08
CA GLY A 455 15.68 11.23 -9.12
C GLY A 455 14.37 11.98 -9.33
N ASN A 456 13.82 11.81 -10.53
CA ASN A 456 12.49 12.27 -10.88
C ASN A 456 11.51 11.10 -10.84
N GLY A 457 10.30 11.37 -10.35
CA GLY A 457 9.17 10.46 -10.34
C GLY A 457 7.93 11.10 -10.91
N PHE A 458 6.83 10.38 -10.87
CA PHE A 458 5.53 10.89 -11.28
C PHE A 458 4.41 10.02 -10.70
N HIS A 459 3.20 10.56 -10.72
CA HIS A 459 1.97 9.78 -10.68
C HIS A 459 1.07 10.13 -11.87
N SER A 460 0.28 9.14 -12.29
CA SER A 460 -0.79 9.36 -13.26
C SER A 460 -2.05 9.88 -12.55
N ASN A 461 -2.71 10.86 -13.17
CA ASN A 461 -3.97 11.37 -12.67
C ASN A 461 -5.14 10.46 -13.07
N ASP A 462 -6.26 10.60 -12.35
CA ASP A 462 -7.51 9.99 -12.75
C ASP A 462 -7.87 10.43 -14.16
N ALA A 463 -8.06 9.48 -15.05
CA ALA A 463 -8.30 9.73 -16.46
C ALA A 463 -9.52 10.66 -16.70
N ARG A 464 -10.53 10.60 -15.81
CA ARG A 464 -11.73 11.43 -15.90
C ARG A 464 -11.43 12.91 -15.71
N GLY A 465 -10.45 13.25 -14.87
CA GLY A 465 -9.98 14.63 -14.70
C GLY A 465 -9.23 15.15 -15.90
N THR A 466 -8.55 14.28 -16.67
CA THR A 466 -7.76 14.69 -17.83
C THR A 466 -8.58 15.12 -19.05
N THR A 467 -9.89 14.83 -19.05
CA THR A 467 -10.82 15.19 -20.15
C THR A 467 -11.99 16.05 -19.66
N ALA A 468 -12.07 16.32 -18.36
CA ALA A 468 -13.16 17.07 -17.74
C ALA A 468 -13.19 18.53 -18.24
N LYS A 469 -14.39 19.03 -18.54
CA LYS A 469 -14.66 20.41 -18.93
C LYS A 469 -15.81 21.03 -18.15
N ILE A 470 -16.66 20.18 -17.58
CA ILE A 470 -17.84 20.55 -16.82
C ILE A 470 -17.84 19.75 -15.51
N ASP A 471 -17.98 20.46 -14.42
CA ASP A 471 -18.14 19.85 -13.11
C ASP A 471 -19.45 19.04 -13.06
N PRO A 472 -19.43 17.76 -12.67
CA PRO A 472 -20.60 16.88 -12.77
C PRO A 472 -21.71 17.22 -11.78
N LYS A 473 -21.42 17.90 -10.67
CA LYS A 473 -22.41 18.29 -9.66
C LYS A 473 -22.98 19.69 -9.92
N THR A 474 -22.11 20.64 -10.20
CA THR A 474 -22.51 22.07 -10.34
C THR A 474 -22.87 22.44 -11.76
N GLY A 475 -22.45 21.68 -12.77
CA GLY A 475 -22.60 22.00 -14.18
C GLY A 475 -21.75 23.19 -14.66
N LEU A 476 -20.84 23.69 -13.82
CA LEU A 476 -19.95 24.80 -14.15
C LEU A 476 -18.74 24.33 -14.96
N PRO A 477 -18.16 25.22 -15.82
CA PRO A 477 -16.93 24.93 -16.52
C PRO A 477 -15.77 24.68 -15.53
N ILE A 478 -14.93 23.69 -15.83
CA ILE A 478 -13.68 23.38 -15.11
C ILE A 478 -12.55 23.12 -16.09
N ASP A 479 -11.32 23.25 -15.63
CA ASP A 479 -10.13 22.94 -16.41
C ASP A 479 -9.73 21.46 -16.25
N ALA A 480 -9.31 20.85 -17.36
CA ALA A 480 -8.75 19.52 -17.36
C ALA A 480 -7.36 19.51 -16.68
N VAL A 481 -7.08 18.44 -15.93
CA VAL A 481 -5.80 18.27 -15.26
C VAL A 481 -4.77 17.55 -16.16
N PRO A 482 -3.45 17.72 -15.95
CA PRO A 482 -2.43 16.99 -16.70
C PRO A 482 -2.53 15.47 -16.46
N GLY A 483 -2.21 14.66 -17.47
CA GLY A 483 -2.25 13.19 -17.35
C GLY A 483 -1.18 12.61 -16.40
N LEU A 484 -0.02 13.27 -16.27
CA LEU A 484 1.08 12.90 -15.39
C LEU A 484 1.54 14.12 -14.59
N VAL A 485 1.70 13.95 -13.28
CA VAL A 485 2.26 14.95 -12.36
C VAL A 485 3.68 14.56 -11.97
N SER A 486 4.59 15.52 -12.02
CA SER A 486 6.01 15.30 -11.74
C SER A 486 6.32 15.42 -10.27
N SER A 487 7.29 14.62 -9.84
CA SER A 487 7.97 14.76 -8.55
C SER A 487 9.48 14.74 -8.73
N ARG A 488 10.21 15.32 -7.75
CA ARG A 488 11.67 15.31 -7.68
C ARG A 488 12.10 14.97 -6.29
N GLY A 489 12.99 13.99 -6.16
CA GLY A 489 13.52 13.54 -4.89
C GLY A 489 15.03 13.69 -4.79
N GLN A 490 15.51 14.00 -3.60
CA GLN A 490 16.92 14.01 -3.22
C GLN A 490 17.07 13.41 -1.83
N GLU A 491 18.14 12.65 -1.62
CA GLU A 491 18.41 12.01 -0.33
C GLU A 491 19.92 11.96 -0.06
N LEU A 492 20.28 12.25 1.17
CA LEU A 492 21.58 11.95 1.76
C LEU A 492 21.36 10.92 2.86
N GLY A 493 22.07 9.81 2.80
CA GLY A 493 21.84 8.72 3.72
C GLY A 493 23.11 8.07 4.25
N ILE A 494 22.99 7.45 5.42
CA ILE A 494 24.01 6.64 6.07
C ILE A 494 23.37 5.33 6.49
N LYS A 495 24.04 4.21 6.22
CA LYS A 495 23.69 2.88 6.73
C LYS A 495 24.91 2.30 7.38
N SER A 496 24.78 1.82 8.64
CA SER A 496 25.90 1.33 9.42
C SER A 496 25.55 0.10 10.24
N GLN A 497 26.50 -0.82 10.30
CA GLN A 497 26.52 -2.01 11.17
C GLN A 497 27.83 -2.07 11.98
N ILE A 498 28.39 -0.91 12.33
CA ILE A 498 29.66 -0.82 13.09
C ILE A 498 29.49 -1.41 14.50
N ILE A 499 28.31 -1.25 15.10
CA ILE A 499 27.95 -1.87 16.37
C ILE A 499 27.41 -3.29 16.06
N PRO A 500 27.99 -4.33 16.68
CA PRO A 500 27.50 -5.69 16.49
C PRO A 500 25.98 -5.80 16.71
N ASP A 501 25.31 -6.55 15.83
CA ASP A 501 23.88 -6.84 15.89
C ASP A 501 22.95 -5.62 15.77
N LEU A 502 23.49 -4.42 15.58
CA LEU A 502 22.76 -3.19 15.34
C LEU A 502 22.93 -2.71 13.89
N GLN A 503 21.85 -2.67 13.16
CA GLN A 503 21.77 -1.94 11.91
C GLN A 503 21.07 -0.60 12.16
N THR A 504 21.75 0.49 11.85
CA THR A 504 21.20 1.84 11.92
C THR A 504 21.22 2.49 10.55
N THR A 505 20.16 3.23 10.23
CA THR A 505 20.00 3.95 8.97
C THR A 505 19.50 5.35 9.28
N LEU A 506 20.18 6.36 8.75
CA LEU A 506 19.75 7.75 8.79
C LEU A 506 19.62 8.27 7.37
N ALA A 507 18.47 8.87 7.04
CA ALA A 507 18.22 9.52 5.77
C ALA A 507 17.71 10.94 5.99
N ILE A 508 18.32 11.91 5.30
CA ILE A 508 17.85 13.29 5.18
C ILE A 508 17.40 13.46 3.73
N TRP A 509 16.16 13.88 3.53
CA TRP A 509 15.57 13.84 2.21
C TRP A 509 14.72 15.07 1.91
N ARG A 510 14.51 15.32 0.61
CA ARG A 510 13.61 16.32 0.07
C ARG A 510 12.80 15.72 -1.08
N LEU A 511 11.50 16.04 -1.11
CA LEU A 511 10.56 15.74 -2.19
C LEU A 511 9.84 17.03 -2.59
N ASP A 512 9.86 17.34 -3.87
CA ASP A 512 9.07 18.42 -4.48
C ASP A 512 8.05 17.79 -5.43
N PHE A 513 6.82 18.29 -5.41
CA PHE A 513 5.73 17.92 -6.31
C PHE A 513 5.26 19.14 -7.07
N ASP A 514 4.99 18.97 -8.37
CA ASP A 514 4.45 20.05 -9.20
C ASP A 514 2.97 20.34 -8.85
N SER A 515 2.25 19.36 -8.27
CA SER A 515 0.86 19.50 -7.83
C SER A 515 0.55 18.45 -6.73
N GLU A 516 -0.20 18.87 -5.70
CA GLU A 516 -0.89 17.97 -4.77
C GLU A 516 -2.27 17.68 -5.34
N LEU A 517 -2.34 16.77 -6.25
CA LEU A 517 -3.62 16.41 -6.85
C LEU A 517 -4.39 15.48 -5.93
N VAL A 518 -5.66 15.77 -5.73
CA VAL A 518 -6.59 14.90 -5.02
C VAL A 518 -7.83 14.70 -5.89
N TYR A 519 -8.18 13.45 -6.17
CA TYR A 519 -9.51 13.12 -6.67
C TYR A 519 -10.49 13.19 -5.49
N VAL A 520 -11.40 14.14 -5.57
CA VAL A 520 -12.48 14.29 -4.58
C VAL A 520 -13.60 13.34 -4.96
N GLY A 521 -13.60 12.15 -4.34
CA GLY A 521 -14.45 11.03 -4.73
C GLY A 521 -15.96 11.31 -4.61
N ASP A 522 -16.35 12.09 -3.63
CA ASP A 522 -17.73 12.52 -3.41
C ASP A 522 -18.14 13.69 -4.32
N ALA A 523 -17.22 14.51 -4.78
CA ALA A 523 -17.45 15.52 -5.82
C ALA A 523 -17.46 14.94 -7.24
N GLY A 524 -16.87 13.77 -7.43
CA GLY A 524 -16.73 13.14 -8.75
C GLY A 524 -15.81 13.88 -9.69
N ASN A 525 -14.92 14.70 -9.15
CA ASN A 525 -14.02 15.57 -9.90
C ASN A 525 -12.58 15.50 -9.39
N THR A 526 -11.64 15.91 -10.23
CA THR A 526 -10.23 16.02 -9.90
C THR A 526 -9.83 17.47 -9.96
N GLU A 527 -9.30 18.01 -8.88
CA GLU A 527 -8.80 19.37 -8.83
C GLU A 527 -7.27 19.36 -8.91
N ALA A 528 -6.69 20.24 -9.72
CA ALA A 528 -5.26 20.46 -9.72
C ALA A 528 -4.88 21.09 -8.39
N GLY A 529 -4.06 20.38 -7.60
CA GLY A 529 -3.56 20.87 -6.33
C GLY A 529 -2.40 21.84 -6.50
N ARG A 530 -2.06 22.52 -5.42
CA ARG A 530 -0.94 23.46 -5.32
C ARG A 530 0.40 22.70 -5.36
N PRO A 531 1.50 23.31 -5.85
CA PRO A 531 2.82 22.70 -5.78
C PRO A 531 3.30 22.63 -4.33
N SER A 532 4.04 21.57 -4.02
CA SER A 532 4.45 21.32 -2.64
C SER A 532 5.91 20.91 -2.50
N ARG A 533 6.42 21.08 -1.29
CA ARG A 533 7.74 20.65 -0.86
C ARG A 533 7.69 19.97 0.48
N ARG A 534 8.38 18.83 0.57
CA ARG A 534 8.61 18.11 1.80
C ARG A 534 10.10 17.95 2.06
N THR A 535 10.52 18.21 3.28
CA THR A 535 11.87 17.89 3.76
C THR A 535 11.74 17.09 5.03
N GLY A 536 12.64 16.14 5.25
CA GLY A 536 12.51 15.30 6.43
C GLY A 536 13.78 14.55 6.80
N VAL A 537 13.70 13.94 7.97
CA VAL A 537 14.72 13.06 8.53
C VAL A 537 14.04 11.76 8.95
N GLU A 538 14.60 10.64 8.55
CA GLU A 538 14.19 9.31 8.97
C GLU A 538 15.38 8.61 9.63
N TRP A 539 15.14 8.06 10.83
CA TRP A 539 16.13 7.31 11.59
C TRP A 539 15.56 5.97 12.00
N SER A 540 16.17 4.89 11.52
CA SER A 540 15.73 3.52 11.73
C SER A 540 16.82 2.71 12.38
N ASN A 541 16.46 1.94 13.40
CA ASN A 541 17.37 1.09 14.15
C ASN A 541 16.77 -0.30 14.28
N HIS A 542 17.57 -1.27 13.92
CA HIS A 542 17.23 -2.67 14.05
C HIS A 542 18.33 -3.36 14.86
N TRP A 543 18.00 -3.78 16.07
CA TRP A 543 18.96 -4.32 17.03
C TRP A 543 18.54 -5.71 17.49
N THR A 544 19.44 -6.69 17.31
CA THR A 544 19.21 -8.09 17.66
C THR A 544 20.25 -8.60 18.65
N PRO A 545 20.31 -8.03 19.89
CA PRO A 545 21.32 -8.43 20.88
C PRO A 545 21.09 -9.88 21.31
N GLY A 546 21.95 -10.77 20.81
CA GLY A 546 21.87 -12.20 21.08
C GLY A 546 20.66 -12.88 20.47
N ALA A 547 20.41 -14.14 20.89
CA ALA A 547 19.38 -15.00 20.28
C ALA A 547 17.95 -14.70 20.71
N HIS A 548 17.73 -13.98 21.82
CA HIS A 548 16.43 -13.87 22.46
C HIS A 548 15.70 -12.54 22.27
N PHE A 549 16.42 -11.49 21.97
CA PHE A 549 15.87 -10.15 21.94
C PHE A 549 15.94 -9.53 20.54
N LEU A 550 14.96 -8.70 20.24
CA LEU A 550 14.88 -7.88 19.06
C LEU A 550 14.27 -6.53 19.41
N MET A 551 14.86 -5.46 18.94
CA MET A 551 14.31 -4.12 19.04
C MET A 551 14.31 -3.48 17.66
N ASP A 552 13.16 -2.96 17.25
CA ASP A 552 12.98 -2.15 16.06
C ASP A 552 12.48 -0.77 16.50
N ALA A 553 13.26 0.28 16.20
CA ALA A 553 12.97 1.64 16.62
C ALA A 553 13.11 2.59 15.44
N ASN A 554 11.99 3.16 15.00
CA ASN A 554 11.91 4.03 13.83
C ASN A 554 11.34 5.38 14.23
N PHE A 555 11.97 6.44 13.74
CA PHE A 555 11.54 7.82 13.91
C PHE A 555 11.56 8.53 12.56
N ALA A 556 10.48 9.24 12.23
CA ALA A 556 10.36 10.08 11.05
C ALA A 556 9.85 11.48 11.47
N TRP A 557 10.56 12.49 10.98
CA TRP A 557 10.12 13.88 11.09
C TRP A 557 10.11 14.51 9.71
N THR A 558 9.01 15.22 9.38
CA THR A 558 8.80 15.84 8.08
C THR A 558 8.25 17.25 8.23
N ARG A 559 8.67 18.14 7.35
CA ARG A 559 8.10 19.47 7.16
C ARG A 559 7.42 19.56 5.81
N PRO A 560 6.15 19.21 5.68
CA PRO A 560 5.36 19.32 4.45
C PRO A 560 4.80 20.75 4.35
N ARG A 561 4.94 21.40 3.18
CA ARG A 561 4.42 22.74 2.92
C ARG A 561 4.06 22.87 1.44
N TYR A 562 3.01 23.63 1.14
CA TYR A 562 2.86 24.22 -0.17
C TYR A 562 4.02 25.17 -0.44
N SER A 563 4.44 25.27 -1.70
CA SER A 563 5.62 26.04 -2.12
C SER A 563 5.30 27.34 -2.82
N ASP A 564 4.03 27.63 -3.05
CA ASP A 564 3.49 28.90 -3.52
C ASP A 564 3.21 29.89 -2.37
N ASN A 565 2.68 31.07 -2.67
CA ASN A 565 2.37 32.15 -1.73
C ASN A 565 0.86 32.42 -1.68
N ASP A 566 0.06 31.39 -1.37
CA ASP A 566 -1.38 31.56 -1.23
C ASP A 566 -1.74 32.18 0.12
N PRO A 567 -2.67 33.18 0.19
CA PRO A 567 -3.14 33.77 1.43
C PRO A 567 -3.82 32.78 2.41
N ALA A 568 -4.37 31.68 1.91
CA ALA A 568 -4.99 30.63 2.73
C ALA A 568 -3.99 29.94 3.66
N GLY A 569 -2.69 30.06 3.40
CA GLY A 569 -1.62 29.44 4.17
C GLY A 569 -0.81 28.44 3.37
N ASN A 570 0.15 27.80 4.02
CA ASN A 570 1.06 26.86 3.34
C ASN A 570 1.16 25.50 4.01
N TYR A 571 0.34 25.20 5.00
CA TYR A 571 0.26 23.86 5.57
C TYR A 571 -0.57 22.95 4.65
N ILE A 572 -0.22 21.67 4.64
CA ILE A 572 -0.95 20.67 3.87
C ILE A 572 -1.86 19.91 4.84
N ALA A 573 -3.14 19.90 4.57
CA ALA A 573 -4.12 19.22 5.44
C ALA A 573 -3.81 17.73 5.57
N ASN A 574 -3.98 17.19 6.77
CA ASN A 574 -3.68 15.80 7.13
C ASN A 574 -2.23 15.35 6.89
N ALA A 575 -1.29 16.26 6.66
CA ALA A 575 0.12 15.93 6.52
C ALA A 575 0.77 15.66 7.88
N VAL A 576 0.88 14.38 8.24
CA VAL A 576 1.50 13.94 9.51
C VAL A 576 2.99 14.28 9.53
N GLN A 577 3.42 15.05 10.54
CA GLN A 577 4.79 15.57 10.62
C GLN A 577 5.73 14.70 11.44
N LYS A 578 5.21 13.95 12.41
CA LYS A 578 6.03 13.14 13.33
C LYS A 578 5.42 11.74 13.46
N VAL A 579 6.24 10.74 13.22
CA VAL A 579 5.88 9.33 13.40
C VAL A 579 7.01 8.65 14.18
N ALA A 580 6.65 7.84 15.14
CA ALA A 580 7.60 6.99 15.85
C ALA A 580 6.99 5.60 16.09
N ASN A 581 7.75 4.57 15.79
CA ASN A 581 7.41 3.18 16.05
C ASN A 581 8.54 2.53 16.86
N LEU A 582 8.17 1.87 17.95
CA LEU A 582 9.08 1.06 18.74
C LEU A 582 8.47 -0.33 18.90
N THR A 583 9.18 -1.36 18.52
CA THR A 583 8.82 -2.76 18.79
C THR A 583 9.95 -3.42 19.58
N PHE A 584 9.60 -3.96 20.72
CA PHE A 584 10.48 -4.83 21.50
C PHE A 584 9.90 -6.25 21.44
N ALA A 585 10.69 -7.22 20.97
CA ALA A 585 10.28 -8.61 20.88
C ALA A 585 11.23 -9.54 21.61
N VAL A 586 10.63 -10.55 22.24
CA VAL A 586 11.32 -11.67 22.88
C VAL A 586 11.08 -12.92 22.05
N ARG A 587 12.17 -13.61 21.68
CA ARG A 587 12.18 -14.82 20.87
C ARG A 587 12.69 -15.98 21.73
N HIS A 588 12.06 -17.13 21.62
CA HIS A 588 12.58 -18.39 22.19
C HIS A 588 12.98 -18.33 23.67
N LEU A 589 12.18 -17.67 24.52
CA LEU A 589 12.37 -17.76 25.98
C LEU A 589 11.67 -19.03 26.49
N GLY A 590 12.33 -20.18 26.31
CA GLY A 590 11.71 -21.47 26.45
C GLY A 590 10.54 -21.63 25.44
N PRO A 591 9.32 -21.98 25.90
CA PRO A 591 8.15 -22.08 25.02
C PRO A 591 7.51 -20.74 24.70
N TRP A 592 8.00 -19.62 25.23
CA TRP A 592 7.40 -18.31 25.13
C TRP A 592 8.11 -17.45 24.11
N SER A 593 7.32 -16.64 23.39
CA SER A 593 7.76 -15.51 22.58
C SER A 593 6.70 -14.41 22.63
N GLY A 594 7.03 -13.21 22.21
CA GLY A 594 6.06 -12.13 22.19
C GLY A 594 6.67 -10.80 21.83
N SER A 595 5.83 -9.78 21.74
CA SER A 595 6.28 -8.42 21.46
C SER A 595 5.41 -7.36 22.12
N LEU A 596 6.03 -6.23 22.42
CA LEU A 596 5.38 -4.99 22.80
C LEU A 596 5.68 -3.96 21.71
N GLY A 597 4.64 -3.48 21.05
CA GLY A 597 4.73 -2.44 20.03
C GLY A 597 4.14 -1.12 20.55
N VAL A 598 4.82 -0.01 20.32
CA VAL A 598 4.35 1.35 20.62
C VAL A 598 4.39 2.15 19.33
N ARG A 599 3.27 2.77 18.96
CA ARG A 599 3.13 3.65 17.80
C ARG A 599 2.71 5.05 18.26
N TYR A 600 3.43 6.07 17.82
CA TYR A 600 3.11 7.47 18.01
C TYR A 600 2.91 8.14 16.65
N ILE A 601 1.79 8.86 16.51
CA ILE A 601 1.46 9.72 15.39
C ILE A 601 1.26 11.12 15.94
N GLY A 602 2.03 12.10 15.47
CA GLY A 602 1.89 13.50 15.85
C GLY A 602 0.61 14.13 15.33
N ALA A 603 0.19 15.22 15.94
CA ALA A 603 -0.89 16.04 15.43
C ALA A 603 -0.56 16.52 13.99
N ALA A 604 -1.57 16.58 13.15
CA ALA A 604 -1.48 17.08 11.77
C ALA A 604 -2.36 18.33 11.61
N PRO A 605 -1.95 19.33 10.81
CA PRO A 605 -2.81 20.43 10.43
C PRO A 605 -4.03 19.92 9.68
N LEU A 606 -5.19 20.53 9.89
CA LEU A 606 -6.43 20.24 9.16
C LEU A 606 -6.88 21.40 8.28
N MET A 607 -6.24 22.57 8.48
CA MET A 607 -6.43 23.79 7.69
C MET A 607 -5.08 24.29 7.18
N GLU A 608 -5.07 25.00 6.06
CA GLU A 608 -3.84 25.49 5.42
C GLU A 608 -3.14 26.60 6.21
N ASP A 609 -3.88 27.33 7.03
CA ASP A 609 -3.36 28.33 8.00
C ASP A 609 -2.90 27.71 9.34
N ASN A 610 -3.12 26.38 9.50
CA ASN A 610 -2.86 25.64 10.75
C ASN A 610 -3.67 26.12 11.96
N SER A 611 -4.80 26.77 11.75
CA SER A 611 -5.71 27.22 12.85
C SER A 611 -6.38 26.03 13.55
N VAL A 612 -6.56 24.91 12.83
CA VAL A 612 -7.14 23.67 13.35
C VAL A 612 -6.17 22.52 13.12
N SER A 613 -6.00 21.67 14.11
CA SER A 613 -5.15 20.47 14.05
C SER A 613 -5.86 19.25 14.63
N SER A 614 -5.49 18.07 14.14
CA SER A 614 -5.89 16.79 14.75
C SER A 614 -5.20 16.58 16.11
N THR A 615 -5.69 15.63 16.89
CA THR A 615 -4.99 15.18 18.10
C THR A 615 -3.90 14.17 17.76
N SER A 616 -2.81 14.18 18.54
CA SER A 616 -1.80 13.11 18.44
C SER A 616 -2.36 11.78 18.96
N SER A 617 -1.87 10.68 18.41
CA SER A 617 -2.26 9.32 18.77
C SER A 617 -1.07 8.53 19.31
N LEU A 618 -1.28 7.82 20.42
CA LEU A 618 -0.33 6.86 20.98
C LEU A 618 -1.04 5.52 21.19
N THR A 619 -0.59 4.48 20.51
CA THR A 619 -1.15 3.13 20.61
C THR A 619 -0.08 2.15 21.07
N THR A 620 -0.45 1.25 21.97
CA THR A 620 0.42 0.19 22.46
C THR A 620 -0.26 -1.15 22.22
N ASN A 621 0.44 -2.08 21.57
CA ASN A 621 -0.06 -3.42 21.27
C ASN A 621 0.87 -4.46 21.92
N LEU A 622 0.29 -5.52 22.45
CA LEU A 622 1.01 -6.64 23.07
C LEU A 622 0.63 -7.94 22.38
N ARG A 623 1.63 -8.75 22.06
CA ARG A 623 1.45 -10.14 21.65
C ARG A 623 2.21 -11.07 22.57
N ILE A 624 1.58 -12.13 23.03
CA ILE A 624 2.19 -13.21 23.80
C ILE A 624 1.91 -14.51 23.08
N ASN A 625 2.95 -15.25 22.74
CA ASN A 625 2.83 -16.57 22.12
C ASN A 625 3.38 -17.64 23.07
N ARG A 626 2.72 -18.78 23.11
CA ARG A 626 3.22 -19.97 23.77
C ARG A 626 3.18 -21.17 22.83
N LYS A 627 4.32 -21.80 22.65
CA LYS A 627 4.43 -23.09 21.98
C LYS A 627 3.95 -24.19 22.97
N MET A 628 2.78 -24.77 22.72
CA MET A 628 2.18 -25.79 23.55
C MET A 628 2.76 -27.18 23.23
N SER A 629 3.03 -27.44 21.95
CA SER A 629 3.69 -28.63 21.44
C SER A 629 4.46 -28.30 20.16
N ASN A 630 5.02 -29.28 19.46
CA ASN A 630 5.63 -29.07 18.16
C ASN A 630 4.62 -28.66 17.08
N ASP A 631 3.35 -28.95 17.30
CA ASP A 631 2.27 -28.78 16.32
C ASP A 631 1.26 -27.69 16.72
N LEU A 632 1.26 -27.25 18.00
CA LEU A 632 0.26 -26.32 18.52
C LEU A 632 0.94 -25.09 19.16
N ASP A 633 0.63 -23.92 18.65
CA ASP A 633 0.95 -22.61 19.25
C ASP A 633 -0.35 -21.90 19.64
N ILE A 634 -0.32 -21.19 20.77
CA ILE A 634 -1.41 -20.29 21.22
C ILE A 634 -0.85 -18.88 21.30
N ALA A 635 -1.54 -17.90 20.73
CA ALA A 635 -1.19 -16.50 20.79
C ALA A 635 -2.32 -15.66 21.37
N LEU A 636 -1.98 -14.74 22.26
CA LEU A 636 -2.87 -13.70 22.77
C LEU A 636 -2.40 -12.34 22.22
N ASP A 637 -3.26 -11.66 21.51
CA ASP A 637 -3.08 -10.27 21.10
C ASP A 637 -3.94 -9.36 21.96
N VAL A 638 -3.33 -8.29 22.48
CA VAL A 638 -3.99 -7.20 23.17
C VAL A 638 -3.69 -5.92 22.39
N LEU A 639 -4.65 -5.49 21.59
CA LEU A 639 -4.56 -4.28 20.78
C LEU A 639 -5.05 -3.10 21.59
N ASN A 640 -4.40 -1.93 21.43
CA ASN A 640 -4.64 -0.73 22.25
C ASN A 640 -4.62 -1.06 23.76
N LEU A 641 -3.54 -1.66 24.23
CA LEU A 641 -3.37 -2.16 25.61
C LEU A 641 -3.73 -1.11 26.68
N ALA A 642 -3.40 0.15 26.43
CA ALA A 642 -3.67 1.27 27.36
C ALA A 642 -5.12 1.82 27.26
N ASP A 643 -5.96 1.27 26.40
CA ASP A 643 -7.35 1.69 26.14
C ASP A 643 -7.49 3.19 25.85
N ARG A 644 -6.55 3.74 25.08
CA ARG A 644 -6.56 5.16 24.74
C ARG A 644 -7.68 5.45 23.74
N LYS A 645 -8.41 6.54 23.98
CA LYS A 645 -9.47 7.05 23.09
C LYS A 645 -8.85 7.87 21.94
N ASN A 646 -8.05 7.20 21.09
CA ASN A 646 -7.48 7.82 19.91
C ASN A 646 -8.54 7.98 18.80
N ASN A 647 -8.24 8.83 17.83
CA ASN A 647 -8.90 8.83 16.53
C ASN A 647 -7.93 8.21 15.50
N ASP A 648 -8.45 7.40 14.60
CA ASP A 648 -7.68 6.87 13.46
C ASP A 648 -7.40 8.01 12.47
N ILE A 649 -8.40 8.90 12.27
CA ILE A 649 -8.25 10.10 11.45
C ILE A 649 -9.21 11.21 11.92
N SER A 650 -8.89 12.44 11.56
CA SER A 650 -9.73 13.62 11.78
C SER A 650 -9.76 14.48 10.52
N TYR A 651 -10.91 15.11 10.26
CA TYR A 651 -11.13 16.06 9.17
C TYR A 651 -11.77 17.33 9.70
N TYR A 652 -11.70 18.43 8.96
CA TYR A 652 -12.37 19.67 9.28
C TYR A 652 -13.15 20.15 8.04
N TYR A 653 -14.47 20.10 8.11
CA TYR A 653 -15.36 20.50 7.04
C TYR A 653 -16.75 20.82 7.56
N THR A 654 -17.62 21.36 6.69
CA THR A 654 -19.02 21.65 6.99
C THR A 654 -19.89 20.42 6.80
N SER A 655 -20.69 20.09 7.80
CA SER A 655 -21.74 19.08 7.69
C SER A 655 -23.02 19.57 8.39
N ARG A 656 -24.14 18.94 8.11
CA ARG A 656 -25.43 19.29 8.71
C ARG A 656 -26.18 18.05 9.16
N VAL A 657 -26.57 18.01 10.42
CA VAL A 657 -27.58 17.06 10.89
C VAL A 657 -28.94 17.75 10.98
N SER A 658 -30.03 16.98 10.99
CA SER A 658 -31.41 17.46 10.77
C SER A 658 -31.86 18.61 11.69
N SER A 659 -31.25 18.78 12.86
CA SER A 659 -31.57 19.84 13.84
C SER A 659 -30.73 21.13 13.69
N GLU A 660 -29.80 21.17 12.73
CA GLU A 660 -28.86 22.27 12.57
C GLU A 660 -29.29 23.26 11.48
N PRO A 661 -28.70 24.48 11.44
CA PRO A 661 -28.97 25.49 10.41
C PRO A 661 -28.78 24.94 8.99
N LEU A 662 -29.49 25.49 8.01
CA LEU A 662 -29.44 25.05 6.61
C LEU A 662 -28.05 25.18 5.99
N LEU A 663 -27.24 26.15 6.42
CA LEU A 663 -25.86 26.33 5.96
C LEU A 663 -24.88 25.32 6.58
N GLY A 664 -25.36 24.43 7.45
CA GLY A 664 -24.53 23.47 8.16
C GLY A 664 -23.71 24.10 9.29
N VAL A 665 -22.85 23.29 9.87
CA VAL A 665 -21.91 23.66 10.93
C VAL A 665 -20.51 23.17 10.52
N GLU A 666 -19.60 24.11 10.41
CA GLU A 666 -18.19 23.79 10.17
C GLU A 666 -17.55 23.25 11.46
N GLY A 667 -16.76 22.19 11.36
CA GLY A 667 -16.13 21.61 12.54
C GLY A 667 -15.39 20.30 12.31
N LEU A 668 -14.83 19.80 13.40
CA LEU A 668 -14.10 18.53 13.42
C LEU A 668 -15.04 17.33 13.21
N HIS A 669 -14.61 16.44 12.34
CA HIS A 669 -15.20 15.10 12.12
C HIS A 669 -14.13 14.06 12.40
N VAL A 670 -14.46 13.01 13.13
CA VAL A 670 -13.50 12.02 13.59
C VAL A 670 -13.97 10.61 13.28
N HIS A 671 -13.04 9.76 12.86
CA HIS A 671 -13.24 8.32 12.87
C HIS A 671 -12.46 7.76 14.07
N PRO A 672 -13.15 7.21 15.09
CA PRO A 672 -12.49 6.69 16.28
C PRO A 672 -11.65 5.46 15.99
N ALA A 673 -10.48 5.36 16.59
CA ALA A 673 -9.73 4.12 16.66
C ALA A 673 -10.44 3.10 17.57
N GLU A 674 -10.21 1.81 17.30
CA GLU A 674 -10.77 0.75 18.13
C GLU A 674 -10.28 0.85 19.60
N PRO A 675 -11.18 0.58 20.56
CA PRO A 675 -10.81 0.48 21.96
C PRO A 675 -9.98 -0.77 22.19
N ARG A 676 -9.50 -0.98 23.43
CA ARG A 676 -8.76 -2.19 23.77
C ARG A 676 -9.50 -3.45 23.33
N THR A 677 -8.80 -4.28 22.57
CA THR A 677 -9.36 -5.46 21.91
C THR A 677 -8.46 -6.67 22.17
N PHE A 678 -9.10 -7.78 22.56
CA PHE A 678 -8.41 -9.04 22.80
C PHE A 678 -8.73 -10.03 21.68
N ARG A 679 -7.69 -10.73 21.20
CA ARG A 679 -7.81 -11.83 20.24
C ARG A 679 -6.97 -13.00 20.70
N LEU A 680 -7.52 -14.21 20.62
CA LEU A 680 -6.84 -15.46 20.92
C LEU A 680 -6.74 -16.29 19.65
N THR A 681 -5.54 -16.66 19.28
CA THR A 681 -5.26 -17.47 18.09
C THR A 681 -4.71 -18.83 18.51
N ALA A 682 -5.28 -19.90 17.97
CA ALA A 682 -4.69 -21.22 17.97
C ALA A 682 -4.16 -21.54 16.57
N ARG A 683 -2.86 -21.85 16.46
CA ARG A 683 -2.21 -22.33 15.24
C ARG A 683 -1.86 -23.78 15.38
N MET A 684 -2.42 -24.62 14.52
CA MET A 684 -2.07 -26.04 14.40
C MET A 684 -1.26 -26.28 13.13
N ARG A 685 -0.18 -27.07 13.23
CA ARG A 685 0.64 -27.53 12.10
C ARG A 685 0.51 -29.04 11.96
N PHE A 686 0.54 -29.52 10.71
CA PHE A 686 0.32 -30.91 10.37
C PHE A 686 1.54 -31.55 9.72
#